data_b56f2440eb2c3e6a2155f8f2b199b74a
#
_entry.id   b56f2440eb2c3e6a2155f8f2b199b74a
#
_cell.length_a   1.000
_cell.length_b   1.000
_cell.length_c   1.000
_cell.angle_alpha   90.00
_cell.angle_beta   90.00
_cell.angle_gamma   90.00
#
_symmetry.space_group_name_H-M   'P 1'
#
loop_
_entity.id
_entity.type
_entity.pdbx_description
1 polymer ?
#
loop_
_entity_poly.entity_id
_entity_poly.type
_entity_poly.pdbx_seq_one_letter_code
_entity_poly.pdbx_strand_id
1 'polypeptide(L)'
;MEYKIALAGNPNCGKTTMFNDLTGSSQYVGNWPGVTVEKKEGKLKANKQAIIQDLPGIYSLSPYTLEEVVTRNYLVNEHPDSMINIIDASNLERNLYLTTQLLEIGVPMVIALNMMDMVRKNGDRIDVKKLSDALGCQIIETSAVKGEGSTEVAKAALSLAQRKAAAPKPLKFNAKLEQMLEQIARLLQGACQPQNLRWYAIKLFERDEKAIEQLKLSPAVLEQIEAIRQEAEQEFDDDVESIITHERYVVIADLLKTCYRKQSKQKLTTSDKIDKIVTNRILALPIFAVVMFLIYYISITTVGTMMTDWVNDVLFGEIIPPAVEGLLVSIGTADWLQSLILDGIVAGVGAVLGFLPQMLVLFLLLALLEDCGYMSRIAFIMDRIFRRFGLSGKSFIPMLIGLGCGVPAVQASRTIENDRDRKMTIMTTTFIPCSAKLPIIGLIAGALFNESGWVATSAYFVGIAAIIISGIILKKTKLFAGEPAPFVMELPAYHIPSVKGVLIHMWDRAKAFVRKAGTIIFLSSVVIWFLSSFNFQLQMVDTGDSILAAIGRVIAPIFAPLGWGHWEAAVGTISGLVAKENLVAIMGILYGFAEVAENGDEMWSVFAQNFTAISAYSFLVFNLLCAPCFAAIGAIHREMGSAKWTWIAIGYQCIFAYIVSLIIYQLGTWFATGVFGHHRGNHPGCCPGLPAGSSKSGRPRQEIKIRKSCGIIPPFEQVGCR
;
A
#
# COMPACT_ATOMS: atom_id res chain seq x y z
N MET A 1 23.38 -41.70 1.97
CA MET A 1 23.43 -40.34 1.37
C MET A 1 22.01 -39.85 1.26
N GLU A 2 21.74 -38.67 1.71
CA GLU A 2 20.44 -38.01 1.49
C GLU A 2 20.47 -37.27 0.14
N TYR A 3 19.44 -37.47 -0.68
CA TYR A 3 19.32 -36.77 -1.96
C TYR A 3 18.48 -35.51 -1.78
N LYS A 4 18.98 -34.36 -2.27
CA LYS A 4 18.26 -33.08 -2.24
C LYS A 4 17.58 -32.83 -3.59
N ILE A 5 16.26 -32.75 -3.60
CA ILE A 5 15.46 -32.48 -4.80
C ILE A 5 14.79 -31.12 -4.63
N ALA A 6 15.08 -30.17 -5.51
CA ALA A 6 14.42 -28.86 -5.51
C ALA A 6 13.08 -28.93 -6.23
N LEU A 7 12.05 -28.26 -5.69
CA LEU A 7 10.77 -28.09 -6.35
C LEU A 7 10.60 -26.61 -6.74
N ALA A 8 10.64 -26.33 -8.03
CA ALA A 8 10.55 -24.99 -8.59
C ALA A 8 9.31 -24.85 -9.48
N GLY A 9 8.89 -23.62 -9.73
CA GLY A 9 7.79 -23.30 -10.63
C GLY A 9 7.18 -21.93 -10.35
N ASN A 10 6.38 -21.47 -11.30
CA ASN A 10 5.70 -20.19 -11.19
C ASN A 10 4.67 -20.18 -10.04
N PRO A 11 4.29 -19.00 -9.52
CA PRO A 11 3.13 -18.89 -8.65
C PRO A 11 1.89 -19.48 -9.33
N ASN A 12 1.06 -20.15 -8.56
CA ASN A 12 -0.21 -20.78 -9.00
C ASN A 12 -0.09 -21.94 -10.02
N CYS A 13 1.09 -22.44 -10.34
CA CYS A 13 1.26 -23.62 -11.20
C CYS A 13 0.88 -24.95 -10.54
N GLY A 14 0.44 -24.94 -9.26
CA GLY A 14 0.09 -26.14 -8.49
C GLY A 14 1.23 -26.72 -7.66
N LYS A 15 2.30 -25.94 -7.41
CA LYS A 15 3.50 -26.33 -6.67
C LYS A 15 3.20 -26.87 -5.27
N THR A 16 2.47 -26.12 -4.45
CA THR A 16 2.10 -26.53 -3.09
C THR A 16 1.23 -27.80 -3.07
N THR A 17 0.33 -27.94 -4.04
CA THR A 17 -0.49 -29.16 -4.18
C THR A 17 0.37 -30.37 -4.45
N MET A 18 1.30 -30.26 -5.40
CA MET A 18 2.23 -31.34 -5.74
C MET A 18 3.19 -31.64 -4.57
N PHE A 19 3.72 -30.62 -3.89
CA PHE A 19 4.55 -30.82 -2.71
C PHE A 19 3.85 -31.62 -1.62
N ASN A 20 2.60 -31.28 -1.31
CA ASN A 20 1.78 -32.00 -0.33
C ASN A 20 1.49 -33.43 -0.76
N ASP A 21 1.24 -33.66 -2.04
CA ASP A 21 1.03 -35.00 -2.58
C ASP A 21 2.30 -35.86 -2.49
N LEU A 22 3.47 -35.31 -2.78
CA LEU A 22 4.76 -36.02 -2.75
C LEU A 22 5.29 -36.29 -1.33
N THR A 23 5.07 -35.39 -0.37
CA THR A 23 5.64 -35.45 0.99
C THR A 23 4.65 -35.94 2.06
N GLY A 24 3.35 -35.67 1.89
CA GLY A 24 2.32 -35.97 2.89
C GLY A 24 2.42 -35.09 4.13
N SER A 25 2.21 -35.68 5.30
CA SER A 25 2.21 -34.95 6.59
C SER A 25 3.60 -34.71 7.21
N SER A 26 4.65 -35.28 6.61
CA SER A 26 6.03 -35.18 7.14
C SER A 26 6.74 -33.96 6.56
N GLN A 27 6.33 -32.79 6.97
CA GLN A 27 6.88 -31.52 6.49
C GLN A 27 7.50 -30.72 7.63
N TYR A 28 8.60 -30.05 7.34
CA TYR A 28 9.21 -29.04 8.20
C TYR A 28 8.94 -27.66 7.59
N VAL A 29 8.46 -26.74 8.42
CA VAL A 29 8.19 -25.35 8.03
C VAL A 29 9.01 -24.42 8.89
N GLY A 30 9.78 -23.55 8.27
CA GLY A 30 10.61 -22.53 8.92
C GLY A 30 10.77 -21.33 8.00
N ASN A 31 11.77 -20.51 8.27
CA ASN A 31 12.15 -19.42 7.38
C ASN A 31 13.53 -19.67 6.77
N TRP A 32 13.77 -19.15 5.58
CA TRP A 32 15.10 -19.13 5.00
C TRP A 32 16.04 -18.27 5.86
N PRO A 33 17.31 -18.64 6.01
CA PRO A 33 18.25 -17.90 6.85
C PRO A 33 18.34 -16.43 6.47
N GLY A 34 18.15 -15.54 7.44
CA GLY A 34 18.29 -14.10 7.27
C GLY A 34 17.14 -13.35 6.56
N VAL A 35 16.07 -14.06 6.20
CA VAL A 35 14.90 -13.47 5.50
C VAL A 35 13.58 -14.00 6.07
N THR A 36 12.48 -13.28 5.80
CA THR A 36 11.13 -13.66 6.23
C THR A 36 10.40 -14.59 5.27
N VAL A 37 11.12 -15.14 4.28
CA VAL A 37 10.55 -16.06 3.29
C VAL A 37 10.43 -17.46 3.90
N GLU A 38 9.27 -18.07 3.72
CA GLU A 38 8.95 -19.39 4.27
C GLU A 38 9.77 -20.48 3.56
N LYS A 39 10.38 -21.37 4.36
CA LYS A 39 11.11 -22.55 3.90
C LYS A 39 10.31 -23.79 4.24
N LYS A 40 9.99 -24.60 3.22
CA LYS A 40 9.31 -25.89 3.40
C LYS A 40 10.17 -27.02 2.86
N GLU A 41 10.38 -28.03 3.67
CA GLU A 41 11.06 -29.26 3.26
C GLU A 41 10.29 -30.48 3.76
N GLY A 42 10.36 -31.57 2.98
CA GLY A 42 9.65 -32.79 3.33
C GLY A 42 10.33 -34.03 2.74
N LYS A 43 10.21 -35.14 3.44
CA LYS A 43 10.73 -36.43 2.95
C LYS A 43 9.78 -37.00 1.90
N LEU A 44 10.34 -37.49 0.81
CA LEU A 44 9.57 -38.13 -0.26
C LEU A 44 8.89 -39.41 0.25
N LYS A 45 7.58 -39.57 0.04
CA LYS A 45 6.83 -40.77 0.42
C LYS A 45 7.42 -42.06 -0.15
N ALA A 46 7.86 -42.00 -1.41
CA ALA A 46 8.42 -43.16 -2.13
C ALA A 46 9.82 -43.54 -1.67
N ASN A 47 10.62 -42.61 -1.11
CA ASN A 47 11.96 -42.88 -0.61
C ASN A 47 12.34 -41.85 0.47
N LYS A 48 12.39 -42.29 1.72
CA LYS A 48 12.68 -41.43 2.89
C LYS A 48 14.12 -40.86 2.91
N GLN A 49 15.01 -41.31 2.02
CA GLN A 49 16.36 -40.77 1.86
C GLN A 49 16.37 -39.54 0.92
N ALA A 50 15.28 -39.25 0.24
CA ALA A 50 15.15 -38.07 -0.59
C ALA A 50 14.36 -36.98 0.12
N ILE A 51 14.95 -35.79 0.21
CA ILE A 51 14.32 -34.58 0.77
C ILE A 51 13.92 -33.68 -0.39
N ILE A 52 12.64 -33.31 -0.43
CA ILE A 52 12.12 -32.30 -1.35
C ILE A 52 12.17 -30.96 -0.65
N GLN A 53 12.87 -30.00 -1.27
CA GLN A 53 12.90 -28.60 -0.86
C GLN A 53 11.91 -27.80 -1.71
N ASP A 54 10.82 -27.30 -1.11
CA ASP A 54 9.89 -26.40 -1.79
C ASP A 54 10.52 -25.01 -1.90
N LEU A 55 10.75 -24.56 -3.13
CA LEU A 55 11.25 -23.21 -3.38
C LEU A 55 10.10 -22.22 -3.51
N PRO A 56 10.27 -20.96 -3.16
CA PRO A 56 9.26 -19.94 -3.42
C PRO A 56 8.80 -19.94 -4.88
N GLY A 57 7.52 -19.62 -5.11
CA GLY A 57 6.98 -19.45 -6.47
C GLY A 57 7.50 -18.14 -7.07
N ILE A 58 8.19 -18.24 -8.21
CA ILE A 58 8.82 -17.09 -8.85
C ILE A 58 8.50 -17.06 -10.35
N TYR A 59 8.62 -15.88 -10.94
CA TYR A 59 8.45 -15.73 -12.39
C TYR A 59 9.79 -15.64 -13.14
N SER A 60 10.83 -15.21 -12.44
CA SER A 60 12.18 -15.10 -12.98
C SER A 60 13.23 -15.36 -11.87
N LEU A 61 14.49 -15.48 -12.26
CA LEU A 61 15.65 -15.55 -11.34
C LEU A 61 16.38 -14.20 -11.24
N SER A 62 15.66 -13.12 -11.46
CA SER A 62 16.16 -11.75 -11.31
C SER A 62 16.20 -11.34 -9.84
N PRO A 63 17.06 -10.41 -9.39
CA PRO A 63 17.22 -10.07 -7.98
C PRO A 63 16.19 -9.06 -7.46
N TYR A 64 14.99 -9.02 -8.04
CA TYR A 64 13.99 -8.00 -7.70
C TYR A 64 13.18 -8.31 -6.44
N THR A 65 12.91 -9.59 -6.15
CA THR A 65 12.16 -10.01 -4.97
C THR A 65 13.00 -10.86 -4.03
N LEU A 66 12.62 -10.92 -2.74
CA LEU A 66 13.32 -11.78 -1.76
C LEU A 66 13.19 -13.25 -2.13
N GLU A 67 12.04 -13.65 -2.64
CA GLU A 67 11.71 -14.99 -3.10
C GLU A 67 12.62 -15.41 -4.28
N GLU A 68 12.83 -14.52 -5.24
CA GLU A 68 13.72 -14.75 -6.39
C GLU A 68 15.18 -14.87 -5.95
N VAL A 69 15.62 -13.98 -5.04
CA VAL A 69 16.97 -14.02 -4.47
C VAL A 69 17.22 -15.31 -3.71
N VAL A 70 16.26 -15.75 -2.88
CA VAL A 70 16.35 -17.00 -2.10
C VAL A 70 16.45 -18.20 -3.03
N THR A 71 15.55 -18.31 -4.02
CA THR A 71 15.52 -19.41 -4.99
C THR A 71 16.82 -19.48 -5.79
N ARG A 72 17.27 -18.33 -6.31
CA ARG A 72 18.53 -18.20 -7.04
C ARG A 72 19.72 -18.65 -6.19
N ASN A 73 19.86 -18.12 -4.97
CA ASN A 73 20.97 -18.45 -4.09
C ASN A 73 21.00 -19.95 -3.74
N TYR A 74 19.82 -20.55 -3.52
CA TYR A 74 19.73 -21.98 -3.27
C TYR A 74 20.20 -22.81 -4.48
N LEU A 75 19.70 -22.50 -5.69
CA LEU A 75 20.03 -23.25 -6.89
C LEU A 75 21.51 -23.08 -7.30
N VAL A 76 22.07 -21.87 -7.17
CA VAL A 76 23.44 -21.56 -7.61
C VAL A 76 24.50 -21.99 -6.59
N ASN A 77 24.21 -21.88 -5.26
CA ASN A 77 25.21 -22.14 -4.24
C ASN A 77 25.09 -23.54 -3.61
N GLU A 78 23.86 -24.05 -3.37
CA GLU A 78 23.67 -25.36 -2.72
C GLU A 78 23.62 -26.53 -3.72
N HIS A 79 23.41 -26.28 -5.01
CA HIS A 79 23.41 -27.28 -6.08
C HIS A 79 22.64 -28.56 -5.71
N PRO A 80 21.30 -28.56 -5.76
CA PRO A 80 20.51 -29.76 -5.49
C PRO A 80 20.85 -30.86 -6.49
N ASP A 81 20.75 -32.15 -6.07
CA ASP A 81 21.05 -33.30 -6.88
C ASP A 81 20.15 -33.43 -8.11
N SER A 82 18.91 -32.94 -8.02
CA SER A 82 17.98 -32.81 -9.15
C SER A 82 16.91 -31.77 -8.83
N MET A 83 16.16 -31.39 -9.85
CA MET A 83 15.09 -30.42 -9.74
C MET A 83 13.81 -30.90 -10.44
N ILE A 84 12.66 -30.63 -9.82
CA ILE A 84 11.34 -30.76 -10.44
C ILE A 84 10.86 -29.34 -10.76
N ASN A 85 10.68 -29.03 -12.03
CA ASN A 85 10.09 -27.78 -12.48
C ASN A 85 8.62 -28.00 -12.85
N ILE A 86 7.71 -27.33 -12.13
CA ILE A 86 6.27 -27.44 -12.37
C ILE A 86 5.84 -26.34 -13.32
N ILE A 87 5.26 -26.71 -14.44
CA ILE A 87 4.78 -25.85 -15.50
C ILE A 87 3.26 -25.94 -15.58
N ASP A 88 2.57 -24.81 -15.56
CA ASP A 88 1.15 -24.74 -15.91
C ASP A 88 1.01 -24.85 -17.44
N ALA A 89 0.47 -26.00 -17.88
CA ALA A 89 0.26 -26.30 -19.29
C ALA A 89 -0.79 -25.38 -19.96
N SER A 90 -1.67 -24.76 -19.19
CA SER A 90 -2.66 -23.81 -19.72
C SER A 90 -2.06 -22.45 -20.05
N ASN A 91 -0.90 -22.12 -19.45
CA ASN A 91 -0.14 -20.89 -19.65
C ASN A 91 1.33 -21.18 -20.01
N LEU A 92 1.52 -22.06 -20.99
CA LEU A 92 2.81 -22.67 -21.29
C LEU A 92 3.89 -21.63 -21.65
N GLU A 93 3.58 -20.65 -22.50
CA GLU A 93 4.53 -19.62 -22.95
C GLU A 93 5.21 -18.90 -21.78
N ARG A 94 4.43 -18.48 -20.82
CA ARG A 94 4.91 -17.74 -19.66
C ARG A 94 5.73 -18.62 -18.71
N ASN A 95 5.26 -19.85 -18.47
CA ASN A 95 5.96 -20.77 -17.58
C ASN A 95 7.31 -21.23 -18.17
N LEU A 96 7.41 -21.28 -19.48
CA LEU A 96 8.66 -21.56 -20.16
C LEU A 96 9.72 -20.47 -19.97
N TYR A 97 9.33 -19.22 -19.67
CA TYR A 97 10.29 -18.16 -19.38
C TYR A 97 11.16 -18.48 -18.15
N LEU A 98 10.56 -18.90 -17.03
CA LEU A 98 11.33 -19.40 -15.89
C LEU A 98 12.11 -20.66 -16.25
N THR A 99 11.52 -21.56 -17.03
CA THR A 99 12.18 -22.81 -17.46
C THR A 99 13.47 -22.54 -18.22
N THR A 100 13.51 -21.54 -19.12
CA THR A 100 14.74 -21.17 -19.83
C THR A 100 15.85 -20.75 -18.87
N GLN A 101 15.52 -19.99 -17.83
CA GLN A 101 16.49 -19.55 -16.82
C GLN A 101 16.96 -20.70 -15.91
N LEU A 102 16.07 -21.64 -15.58
CA LEU A 102 16.45 -22.85 -14.82
C LEU A 102 17.39 -23.74 -15.60
N LEU A 103 17.23 -23.85 -16.93
CA LEU A 103 18.14 -24.55 -17.80
C LEU A 103 19.53 -23.90 -17.86
N GLU A 104 19.61 -22.59 -17.76
CA GLU A 104 20.85 -21.80 -17.73
C GLU A 104 21.71 -22.09 -16.49
N ILE A 105 21.10 -22.47 -15.35
CA ILE A 105 21.80 -22.79 -14.08
C ILE A 105 22.53 -24.14 -14.18
N GLY A 106 22.03 -25.08 -15.00
CA GLY A 106 22.70 -26.35 -15.18
C GLY A 106 22.46 -27.39 -14.07
N VAL A 107 21.26 -27.41 -13.46
CA VAL A 107 20.82 -28.49 -12.56
C VAL A 107 20.03 -29.55 -13.32
N PRO A 108 20.28 -30.88 -13.09
CA PRO A 108 19.48 -31.96 -13.70
C PRO A 108 18.00 -31.78 -13.38
N MET A 109 17.13 -31.76 -14.39
CA MET A 109 15.74 -31.34 -14.23
C MET A 109 14.76 -32.31 -14.89
N VAL A 110 13.63 -32.53 -14.20
CA VAL A 110 12.38 -33.12 -14.72
C VAL A 110 11.31 -32.05 -14.76
N ILE A 111 10.54 -32.01 -15.82
CA ILE A 111 9.41 -31.09 -15.97
C ILE A 111 8.10 -31.82 -15.66
N ALA A 112 7.36 -31.32 -14.69
CA ALA A 112 5.98 -31.71 -14.41
C ALA A 112 5.03 -30.76 -15.16
N LEU A 113 4.46 -31.22 -16.26
CA LEU A 113 3.51 -30.46 -17.06
C LEU A 113 2.13 -30.59 -16.42
N ASN A 114 1.79 -29.64 -15.54
CA ASN A 114 0.58 -29.68 -14.70
C ASN A 114 -0.62 -29.04 -15.40
N MET A 115 -1.82 -29.27 -14.84
CA MET A 115 -3.10 -28.78 -15.36
C MET A 115 -3.46 -29.35 -16.75
N MET A 116 -2.99 -30.55 -17.07
CA MET A 116 -3.29 -31.21 -18.34
C MET A 116 -4.78 -31.55 -18.51
N ASP A 117 -5.52 -31.68 -17.41
CA ASP A 117 -6.98 -31.80 -17.43
C ASP A 117 -7.66 -30.54 -17.99
N MET A 118 -7.13 -29.36 -17.71
CA MET A 118 -7.62 -28.09 -18.29
C MET A 118 -7.28 -27.97 -19.77
N VAL A 119 -6.08 -28.35 -20.18
CA VAL A 119 -5.66 -28.36 -21.60
C VAL A 119 -6.54 -29.29 -22.42
N ARG A 120 -6.79 -30.51 -21.92
CA ARG A 120 -7.68 -31.49 -22.55
C ARG A 120 -9.13 -30.98 -22.63
N LYS A 121 -9.63 -30.32 -21.55
CA LYS A 121 -10.97 -29.70 -21.52
C LYS A 121 -11.11 -28.57 -22.55
N ASN A 122 -10.07 -27.79 -22.78
CA ASN A 122 -10.05 -26.70 -23.75
C ASN A 122 -9.86 -27.20 -25.21
N GLY A 123 -9.54 -28.49 -25.41
CA GLY A 123 -9.30 -29.08 -26.71
C GLY A 123 -7.92 -28.78 -27.31
N ASP A 124 -7.04 -28.13 -26.54
CA ASP A 124 -5.67 -27.82 -26.96
C ASP A 124 -4.80 -29.07 -26.97
N ARG A 125 -3.79 -29.10 -27.83
CA ARG A 125 -2.86 -30.23 -27.95
C ARG A 125 -1.42 -29.77 -27.77
N ILE A 126 -0.71 -30.42 -26.85
CA ILE A 126 0.72 -30.24 -26.64
C ILE A 126 1.42 -31.52 -27.06
N ASP A 127 2.39 -31.42 -27.98
CA ASP A 127 3.27 -32.51 -28.35
C ASP A 127 4.39 -32.62 -27.33
N VAL A 128 4.11 -33.37 -26.26
CA VAL A 128 5.04 -33.52 -25.12
C VAL A 128 6.37 -34.09 -25.51
N LYS A 129 6.41 -34.97 -26.53
CA LYS A 129 7.66 -35.58 -27.03
C LYS A 129 8.54 -34.51 -27.68
N LYS A 130 7.98 -33.72 -28.60
CA LYS A 130 8.72 -32.63 -29.24
C LYS A 130 9.21 -31.60 -28.25
N LEU A 131 8.36 -31.25 -27.26
CA LEU A 131 8.73 -30.32 -26.20
C LEU A 131 9.89 -30.89 -25.35
N SER A 132 9.82 -32.17 -24.99
CA SER A 132 10.89 -32.89 -24.27
C SER A 132 12.20 -32.91 -25.02
N ASP A 133 12.15 -33.24 -26.31
CA ASP A 133 13.32 -33.28 -27.18
C ASP A 133 13.99 -31.90 -27.32
N ALA A 134 13.18 -30.87 -27.45
CA ALA A 134 13.65 -29.48 -27.59
C ALA A 134 14.26 -28.90 -26.32
N LEU A 135 13.67 -29.18 -25.14
CA LEU A 135 14.19 -28.74 -23.86
C LEU A 135 15.29 -29.64 -23.29
N GLY A 136 15.47 -30.84 -23.87
CA GLY A 136 16.46 -31.83 -23.40
C GLY A 136 16.15 -32.38 -22.01
N CYS A 137 14.89 -32.30 -21.57
CA CYS A 137 14.41 -32.72 -20.24
C CYS A 137 13.28 -33.74 -20.38
N GLN A 138 13.22 -34.70 -19.47
CA GLN A 138 12.03 -35.56 -19.36
C GLN A 138 10.83 -34.74 -18.91
N ILE A 139 9.72 -34.82 -19.65
CA ILE A 139 8.45 -34.15 -19.34
C ILE A 139 7.41 -35.23 -19.00
N ILE A 140 6.69 -35.02 -17.90
CA ILE A 140 5.64 -35.91 -17.42
C ILE A 140 4.35 -35.09 -17.27
N GLU A 141 3.29 -35.55 -17.91
CA GLU A 141 1.97 -34.94 -17.78
C GLU A 141 1.43 -35.18 -16.37
N THR A 142 0.89 -34.14 -15.74
CA THR A 142 0.38 -34.21 -14.38
C THR A 142 -0.94 -33.46 -14.24
N SER A 143 -1.75 -33.89 -13.26
CA SER A 143 -2.86 -33.13 -12.69
C SER A 143 -2.77 -33.25 -11.17
N ALA A 144 -2.09 -32.29 -10.55
CA ALA A 144 -1.82 -32.33 -9.11
C ALA A 144 -3.10 -32.38 -8.26
N VAL A 145 -4.19 -31.74 -8.73
CA VAL A 145 -5.51 -31.79 -8.06
C VAL A 145 -6.11 -33.20 -8.07
N LYS A 146 -5.84 -34.01 -9.12
CA LYS A 146 -6.32 -35.39 -9.24
C LYS A 146 -5.30 -36.42 -8.73
N GLY A 147 -4.08 -35.99 -8.35
CA GLY A 147 -3.00 -36.89 -7.97
C GLY A 147 -2.40 -37.69 -9.14
N GLU A 148 -2.67 -37.28 -10.39
CA GLU A 148 -2.17 -37.96 -11.58
C GLU A 148 -0.74 -37.54 -11.90
N GLY A 149 0.19 -38.49 -12.15
CA GLY A 149 1.55 -38.24 -12.61
C GLY A 149 2.57 -37.85 -11.54
N SER A 150 2.14 -37.51 -10.31
CA SER A 150 3.05 -37.03 -9.25
C SER A 150 4.09 -38.07 -8.85
N THR A 151 3.70 -39.34 -8.76
CA THR A 151 4.59 -40.47 -8.41
C THR A 151 5.64 -40.71 -9.48
N GLU A 152 5.28 -40.57 -10.73
CA GLU A 152 6.20 -40.72 -11.89
C GLU A 152 7.24 -39.60 -11.91
N VAL A 153 6.81 -38.37 -11.65
CA VAL A 153 7.72 -37.21 -11.54
C VAL A 153 8.73 -37.44 -10.42
N ALA A 154 8.27 -37.90 -9.24
CA ALA A 154 9.17 -38.18 -8.12
C ALA A 154 10.19 -39.27 -8.43
N LYS A 155 9.76 -40.36 -9.08
CA LYS A 155 10.65 -41.45 -9.49
C LYS A 155 11.68 -40.97 -10.51
N ALA A 156 11.28 -40.18 -11.49
CA ALA A 156 12.17 -39.61 -12.50
C ALA A 156 13.22 -38.67 -11.87
N ALA A 157 12.78 -37.73 -10.99
CA ALA A 157 13.73 -36.85 -10.30
C ALA A 157 14.71 -37.61 -9.40
N LEU A 158 14.22 -38.59 -8.65
CA LEU A 158 15.09 -39.46 -7.82
C LEU A 158 16.10 -40.23 -8.69
N SER A 159 15.68 -40.75 -9.86
CA SER A 159 16.58 -41.44 -10.80
C SER A 159 17.67 -40.52 -11.32
N LEU A 160 17.37 -39.26 -11.64
CA LEU A 160 18.35 -38.25 -12.03
C LEU A 160 19.36 -37.99 -10.91
N ALA A 161 18.89 -37.81 -9.67
CA ALA A 161 19.74 -37.60 -8.52
C ALA A 161 20.67 -38.79 -8.24
N GLN A 162 20.17 -40.04 -8.31
CA GLN A 162 20.93 -41.26 -8.06
C GLN A 162 22.01 -41.50 -9.12
N ARG A 163 21.71 -41.22 -10.38
CA ARG A 163 22.63 -41.42 -11.51
C ARG A 163 23.63 -40.27 -11.68
N LYS A 164 23.52 -39.20 -10.88
CA LYS A 164 24.27 -37.94 -11.10
C LYS A 164 24.21 -37.50 -12.54
N ALA A 165 22.99 -37.46 -13.08
CA ALA A 165 22.75 -37.16 -14.49
C ALA A 165 23.38 -35.83 -14.90
N ALA A 166 23.83 -35.71 -16.15
CA ALA A 166 24.24 -34.41 -16.67
C ALA A 166 23.04 -33.44 -16.76
N ALA A 167 23.31 -32.18 -16.54
CA ALA A 167 22.30 -31.15 -16.75
C ALA A 167 21.87 -31.05 -18.22
N PRO A 168 20.64 -30.69 -18.53
CA PRO A 168 20.18 -30.43 -19.86
C PRO A 168 20.94 -29.22 -20.45
N LYS A 169 21.11 -29.23 -21.80
CA LYS A 169 21.75 -28.10 -22.47
C LYS A 169 20.82 -26.88 -22.47
N PRO A 170 21.34 -25.68 -22.12
CA PRO A 170 20.55 -24.47 -22.23
C PRO A 170 20.15 -24.15 -23.66
N LEU A 171 19.03 -23.48 -23.83
CA LEU A 171 18.58 -23.00 -25.14
C LEU A 171 19.57 -21.97 -25.70
N LYS A 172 19.72 -21.93 -27.01
CA LYS A 172 20.60 -20.98 -27.70
C LYS A 172 19.80 -19.78 -28.18
N PHE A 173 20.38 -18.61 -28.02
CA PHE A 173 19.88 -17.34 -28.55
C PHE A 173 20.35 -17.09 -29.99
N ASN A 174 20.10 -15.89 -30.49
CA ASN A 174 20.63 -15.45 -31.77
C ASN A 174 22.16 -15.63 -31.84
N ALA A 175 22.71 -16.00 -33.01
CA ALA A 175 24.10 -16.28 -33.19
C ALA A 175 25.05 -15.14 -32.77
N LYS A 176 24.66 -13.87 -32.99
CA LYS A 176 25.46 -12.72 -32.58
C LYS A 176 25.51 -12.57 -31.04
N LEU A 177 24.36 -12.70 -30.41
CA LEU A 177 24.27 -12.63 -28.92
C LEU A 177 25.04 -13.80 -28.29
N GLU A 178 24.96 -15.02 -28.85
CA GLU A 178 25.72 -16.15 -28.37
C GLU A 178 27.25 -15.89 -28.44
N GLN A 179 27.74 -15.25 -29.51
CA GLN A 179 29.17 -14.87 -29.61
C GLN A 179 29.58 -13.88 -28.50
N MET A 180 28.74 -12.88 -28.20
CA MET A 180 28.99 -11.91 -27.12
C MET A 180 28.98 -12.58 -25.74
N LEU A 181 28.04 -13.49 -25.51
CA LEU A 181 27.96 -14.26 -24.26
C LEU A 181 29.15 -15.22 -24.10
N GLU A 182 29.61 -15.81 -25.19
CA GLU A 182 30.84 -16.65 -25.19
C GLU A 182 32.10 -15.84 -24.90
N GLN A 183 32.20 -14.60 -25.40
CA GLN A 183 33.30 -13.68 -25.04
C GLN A 183 33.32 -13.39 -23.54
N ILE A 184 32.17 -13.06 -22.96
CA ILE A 184 32.03 -12.85 -21.50
C ILE A 184 32.37 -14.13 -20.73
N ALA A 185 31.88 -15.29 -21.18
CA ALA A 185 32.18 -16.57 -20.52
C ALA A 185 33.71 -16.90 -20.52
N ARG A 186 34.44 -16.53 -21.57
CA ARG A 186 35.91 -16.66 -21.60
C ARG A 186 36.61 -15.78 -20.57
N LEU A 187 36.10 -14.54 -20.37
CA LEU A 187 36.62 -13.62 -19.35
C LEU A 187 36.38 -14.12 -17.92
N LEU A 188 35.38 -15.00 -17.73
CA LEU A 188 35.00 -15.57 -16.43
C LEU A 188 35.73 -16.90 -16.13
N GLN A 189 36.57 -17.41 -17.02
CA GLN A 189 37.27 -18.66 -16.76
C GLN A 189 38.17 -18.57 -15.51
N GLY A 190 37.92 -19.45 -14.55
CA GLY A 190 38.59 -19.45 -13.25
C GLY A 190 37.94 -18.58 -12.16
N ALA A 191 36.98 -17.71 -12.49
CA ALA A 191 36.23 -16.89 -11.51
C ALA A 191 35.02 -17.61 -10.94
N CYS A 192 34.48 -18.61 -11.63
CA CYS A 192 33.34 -19.40 -11.18
C CYS A 192 33.43 -20.86 -11.63
N GLN A 193 32.55 -21.72 -11.11
CA GLN A 193 32.50 -23.12 -11.49
C GLN A 193 32.11 -23.26 -12.98
N PRO A 194 32.69 -24.21 -13.74
CA PRO A 194 32.43 -24.37 -15.18
C PRO A 194 30.96 -24.54 -15.53
N GLN A 195 30.16 -25.17 -14.66
CA GLN A 195 28.73 -25.40 -14.85
C GLN A 195 27.90 -24.11 -14.75
N ASN A 196 28.40 -23.09 -14.06
CA ASN A 196 27.69 -21.80 -13.83
C ASN A 196 28.16 -20.70 -14.81
N LEU A 197 29.16 -21.00 -15.69
CA LEU A 197 29.75 -19.99 -16.58
C LEU A 197 28.74 -19.29 -17.46
N ARG A 198 27.84 -20.05 -18.10
CA ARG A 198 26.79 -19.47 -18.97
C ARG A 198 25.84 -18.59 -18.19
N TRP A 199 25.39 -19.06 -17.01
CA TRP A 199 24.49 -18.31 -16.18
C TRP A 199 25.09 -16.97 -15.72
N TYR A 200 26.35 -17.00 -15.26
CA TYR A 200 27.04 -15.76 -14.88
C TYR A 200 27.32 -14.86 -16.08
N ALA A 201 27.63 -15.40 -17.24
CA ALA A 201 27.82 -14.61 -18.46
C ALA A 201 26.54 -13.83 -18.83
N ILE A 202 25.37 -14.50 -18.77
CA ILE A 202 24.08 -13.86 -19.02
C ILE A 202 23.78 -12.81 -17.93
N LYS A 203 23.99 -13.12 -16.64
CA LYS A 203 23.73 -12.18 -15.54
C LYS A 203 24.64 -10.97 -15.56
N LEU A 204 25.89 -11.15 -15.91
CA LEU A 204 26.80 -10.01 -16.11
C LEU A 204 26.40 -9.19 -17.34
N PHE A 205 25.97 -9.82 -18.43
CA PHE A 205 25.44 -9.10 -19.58
C PHE A 205 24.21 -8.26 -19.20
N GLU A 206 23.27 -8.80 -18.40
CA GLU A 206 22.08 -8.11 -17.86
C GLU A 206 22.40 -7.01 -16.81
N ARG A 207 23.66 -6.71 -16.49
CA ARG A 207 24.08 -5.77 -15.43
C ARG A 207 23.61 -6.14 -14.02
N ASP A 208 23.44 -7.45 -13.73
CA ASP A 208 22.99 -7.91 -12.41
C ASP A 208 24.01 -7.55 -11.31
N GLU A 209 23.67 -6.58 -10.45
CA GLU A 209 24.56 -6.08 -9.39
C GLU A 209 25.00 -7.17 -8.43
N LYS A 210 24.12 -8.13 -8.09
CA LYS A 210 24.44 -9.21 -7.16
C LYS A 210 25.40 -10.24 -7.76
N ALA A 211 25.30 -10.48 -9.05
CA ALA A 211 26.28 -11.34 -9.74
C ALA A 211 27.67 -10.67 -9.78
N ILE A 212 27.72 -9.35 -10.00
CA ILE A 212 28.95 -8.55 -9.96
C ILE A 212 29.58 -8.60 -8.57
N GLU A 213 28.79 -8.40 -7.50
CA GLU A 213 29.25 -8.45 -6.10
C GLU A 213 29.79 -9.84 -5.70
N GLN A 214 29.12 -10.92 -6.15
CA GLN A 214 29.48 -12.29 -5.83
C GLN A 214 30.81 -12.72 -6.47
N LEU A 215 31.04 -12.34 -7.72
CA LEU A 215 32.24 -12.74 -8.47
C LEU A 215 33.49 -11.92 -8.13
N LYS A 216 33.33 -10.72 -7.55
CA LYS A 216 34.44 -9.82 -7.18
C LYS A 216 35.49 -9.67 -8.29
N LEU A 217 35.02 -9.42 -9.52
CA LEU A 217 35.88 -9.31 -10.68
C LEU A 217 36.79 -8.08 -10.62
N SER A 218 37.92 -8.13 -11.31
CA SER A 218 38.83 -6.98 -11.42
C SER A 218 38.18 -5.86 -12.25
N PRO A 219 38.50 -4.59 -11.97
CA PRO A 219 37.97 -3.46 -12.74
C PRO A 219 38.20 -3.57 -14.24
N ALA A 220 39.35 -4.11 -14.65
CA ALA A 220 39.70 -4.32 -16.06
C ALA A 220 38.77 -5.32 -16.77
N VAL A 221 38.36 -6.39 -16.08
CA VAL A 221 37.38 -7.35 -16.64
C VAL A 221 36.00 -6.73 -16.74
N LEU A 222 35.60 -5.96 -15.75
CA LEU A 222 34.30 -5.23 -15.77
C LEU A 222 34.22 -4.22 -16.92
N GLU A 223 35.33 -3.52 -17.21
CA GLU A 223 35.43 -2.58 -18.33
C GLU A 223 35.30 -3.31 -19.70
N GLN A 224 35.95 -4.47 -19.84
CA GLN A 224 35.79 -5.30 -21.05
C GLN A 224 34.37 -5.81 -21.24
N ILE A 225 33.68 -6.22 -20.15
CA ILE A 225 32.29 -6.63 -20.20
C ILE A 225 31.41 -5.45 -20.58
N GLU A 226 31.70 -4.24 -20.06
CA GLU A 226 30.93 -3.04 -20.39
C GLU A 226 31.09 -2.63 -21.86
N ALA A 227 32.27 -2.83 -22.44
CA ALA A 227 32.46 -2.60 -23.88
C ALA A 227 31.60 -3.56 -24.73
N ILE A 228 31.55 -4.84 -24.37
CA ILE A 228 30.65 -5.81 -25.03
C ILE A 228 29.19 -5.44 -24.91
N ARG A 229 28.75 -4.94 -23.75
CA ARG A 229 27.37 -4.47 -23.54
C ARG A 229 27.04 -3.28 -24.45
N GLN A 230 27.94 -2.29 -24.53
CA GLN A 230 27.75 -1.13 -25.39
C GLN A 230 27.69 -1.50 -26.87
N GLU A 231 28.50 -2.46 -27.29
CA GLU A 231 28.41 -3.03 -28.65
C GLU A 231 27.04 -3.67 -28.90
N ALA A 232 26.53 -4.44 -27.93
CA ALA A 232 25.22 -5.07 -28.02
C ALA A 232 24.10 -4.06 -28.07
N GLU A 233 24.11 -3.03 -27.20
CA GLU A 233 23.10 -1.97 -27.17
C GLU A 233 23.05 -1.18 -28.50
N GLN A 234 24.20 -0.98 -29.15
CA GLN A 234 24.25 -0.34 -30.47
C GLN A 234 23.74 -1.27 -31.58
N GLU A 235 24.08 -2.57 -31.54
CA GLU A 235 23.70 -3.55 -32.58
C GLU A 235 22.20 -3.87 -32.54
N PHE A 236 21.60 -3.96 -31.34
CA PHE A 236 20.20 -4.36 -31.16
C PHE A 236 19.24 -3.16 -30.92
N ASP A 237 19.75 -1.94 -30.82
CA ASP A 237 18.99 -0.68 -30.56
C ASP A 237 18.07 -0.81 -29.33
N ASP A 238 18.55 -1.52 -28.28
CA ASP A 238 17.80 -1.72 -27.04
C ASP A 238 18.77 -1.92 -25.85
N ASP A 239 18.27 -1.80 -24.60
CA ASP A 239 19.09 -2.08 -23.42
C ASP A 239 19.37 -3.59 -23.25
N VAL A 240 20.48 -3.93 -22.60
CA VAL A 240 20.96 -5.30 -22.46
C VAL A 240 19.98 -6.24 -21.77
N GLU A 241 19.16 -5.76 -20.83
CA GLU A 241 18.15 -6.56 -20.13
C GLU A 241 16.97 -6.86 -21.07
N SER A 242 16.53 -5.86 -21.83
CA SER A 242 15.49 -6.01 -22.85
C SER A 242 15.92 -6.96 -23.97
N ILE A 243 17.18 -6.90 -24.43
CA ILE A 243 17.73 -7.80 -25.45
C ILE A 243 17.59 -9.27 -25.01
N ILE A 244 18.08 -9.62 -23.82
CA ILE A 244 17.99 -10.99 -23.29
C ILE A 244 16.53 -11.43 -23.11
N THR A 245 15.70 -10.55 -22.59
CA THR A 245 14.27 -10.83 -22.39
C THR A 245 13.57 -11.09 -23.71
N HIS A 246 13.82 -10.28 -24.72
CA HIS A 246 13.28 -10.44 -26.07
C HIS A 246 13.72 -11.78 -26.69
N GLU A 247 14.99 -12.09 -26.63
CA GLU A 247 15.56 -13.33 -27.18
C GLU A 247 14.97 -14.59 -26.51
N ARG A 248 14.77 -14.58 -25.18
CA ARG A 248 14.06 -15.67 -24.49
C ARG A 248 12.65 -15.87 -25.05
N TYR A 249 11.90 -14.79 -25.27
CA TYR A 249 10.55 -14.88 -25.85
C TYR A 249 10.57 -15.35 -27.31
N VAL A 250 11.54 -14.93 -28.11
CA VAL A 250 11.69 -15.43 -29.50
C VAL A 250 11.90 -16.93 -29.50
N VAL A 251 12.84 -17.44 -28.68
CA VAL A 251 13.12 -18.87 -28.56
C VAL A 251 11.89 -19.65 -28.07
N ILE A 252 11.18 -19.14 -27.09
CA ILE A 252 9.94 -19.76 -26.58
C ILE A 252 8.85 -19.78 -27.65
N ALA A 253 8.67 -18.69 -28.37
CA ALA A 253 7.67 -18.60 -29.44
C ALA A 253 7.96 -19.61 -30.58
N ASP A 254 9.20 -19.76 -30.97
CA ASP A 254 9.61 -20.73 -32.00
C ASP A 254 9.42 -22.17 -31.52
N LEU A 255 9.74 -22.46 -30.27
CA LEU A 255 9.48 -23.73 -29.63
C LEU A 255 7.97 -24.06 -29.66
N LEU A 256 7.11 -23.11 -29.23
CA LEU A 256 5.67 -23.31 -29.15
C LEU A 256 5.03 -23.50 -30.53
N LYS A 257 5.51 -22.84 -31.58
CA LYS A 257 5.04 -23.07 -32.96
C LYS A 257 5.15 -24.53 -33.38
N THR A 258 6.14 -25.26 -32.87
CA THR A 258 6.44 -26.66 -33.26
C THR A 258 5.68 -27.69 -32.41
N CYS A 259 5.46 -27.40 -31.11
CA CYS A 259 4.96 -28.38 -30.16
C CYS A 259 3.53 -28.07 -29.61
N TYR A 260 3.04 -26.86 -29.79
CA TYR A 260 1.71 -26.46 -29.26
C TYR A 260 0.71 -26.14 -30.38
N ARG A 261 -0.42 -26.83 -30.39
CA ARG A 261 -1.52 -26.57 -31.32
C ARG A 261 -2.77 -26.15 -30.54
N LYS A 262 -3.10 -24.88 -30.61
CA LYS A 262 -4.34 -24.34 -30.08
C LYS A 262 -5.48 -24.71 -31.02
N GLN A 263 -6.40 -25.57 -30.58
CA GLN A 263 -7.50 -26.07 -31.42
C GLN A 263 -8.68 -25.08 -31.46
N SER A 264 -8.79 -24.24 -30.47
CA SER A 264 -9.79 -23.19 -30.40
C SER A 264 -9.35 -21.97 -31.20
N LYS A 265 -9.99 -21.73 -32.36
CA LYS A 265 -10.11 -20.36 -32.87
C LYS A 265 -10.71 -19.57 -31.72
N GLN A 266 -9.98 -18.61 -31.18
CA GLN A 266 -10.33 -17.82 -30.00
C GLN A 266 -11.82 -17.47 -29.96
N LYS A 267 -12.65 -18.28 -29.32
CA LYS A 267 -13.81 -17.72 -28.66
C LYS A 267 -13.23 -16.95 -27.45
N LEU A 268 -13.12 -15.64 -27.62
CA LEU A 268 -12.79 -14.74 -26.53
C LEU A 268 -13.55 -15.21 -25.32
N THR A 269 -12.84 -15.56 -24.24
CA THR A 269 -13.50 -15.90 -22.99
C THR A 269 -14.33 -14.71 -22.54
N THR A 270 -15.28 -14.92 -21.65
CA THR A 270 -16.04 -13.79 -21.08
C THR A 270 -15.09 -12.78 -20.42
N SER A 271 -14.02 -13.26 -19.78
CA SER A 271 -12.96 -12.41 -19.21
C SER A 271 -12.29 -11.57 -20.29
N ASP A 272 -11.88 -12.16 -21.43
CA ASP A 272 -11.23 -11.41 -22.51
C ASP A 272 -12.14 -10.32 -23.13
N LYS A 273 -13.45 -10.59 -23.19
CA LYS A 273 -14.41 -9.60 -23.68
C LYS A 273 -14.56 -8.43 -22.72
N ILE A 274 -14.60 -8.70 -21.42
CA ILE A 274 -14.65 -7.67 -20.38
C ILE A 274 -13.34 -6.89 -20.37
N ASP A 275 -12.20 -7.56 -20.44
CA ASP A 275 -10.87 -6.93 -20.45
C ASP A 275 -10.69 -6.01 -21.65
N LYS A 276 -11.20 -6.38 -22.82
CA LYS A 276 -11.14 -5.51 -24.00
C LYS A 276 -11.81 -4.13 -23.79
N ILE A 277 -12.80 -4.07 -22.89
CA ILE A 277 -13.48 -2.81 -22.53
C ILE A 277 -12.77 -2.15 -21.35
N VAL A 278 -12.55 -2.92 -20.28
CA VAL A 278 -12.05 -2.42 -18.98
C VAL A 278 -10.58 -2.01 -19.06
N THR A 279 -9.77 -2.68 -19.87
CA THR A 279 -8.34 -2.33 -20.06
C THR A 279 -8.10 -1.45 -21.30
N ASN A 280 -9.17 -0.95 -21.94
CA ASN A 280 -9.06 -0.05 -23.07
C ASN A 280 -8.34 1.24 -22.67
N ARG A 281 -7.38 1.69 -23.48
CA ARG A 281 -6.53 2.85 -23.20
C ARG A 281 -7.28 4.13 -22.84
N ILE A 282 -8.48 4.34 -23.39
CA ILE A 282 -9.30 5.55 -23.19
C ILE A 282 -10.38 5.29 -22.15
N LEU A 283 -11.07 4.13 -22.21
CA LEU A 283 -12.22 3.83 -21.36
C LEU A 283 -11.85 3.38 -19.94
N ALA A 284 -10.65 2.87 -19.75
CA ALA A 284 -10.23 2.31 -18.48
C ALA A 284 -10.29 3.31 -17.32
N LEU A 285 -9.77 4.52 -17.50
CA LEU A 285 -9.78 5.56 -16.47
C LEU A 285 -11.19 6.08 -16.14
N PRO A 286 -12.07 6.40 -17.13
CA PRO A 286 -13.46 6.74 -16.85
C PRO A 286 -14.24 5.61 -16.12
N ILE A 287 -14.13 4.36 -16.59
CA ILE A 287 -14.80 3.22 -15.94
C ILE A 287 -14.33 3.09 -14.49
N PHE A 288 -13.03 3.17 -14.29
CA PHE A 288 -12.44 3.14 -12.96
C PHE A 288 -12.97 4.28 -12.09
N ALA A 289 -13.02 5.51 -12.59
CA ALA A 289 -13.53 6.66 -11.83
C ALA A 289 -15.00 6.45 -11.42
N VAL A 290 -15.84 5.90 -12.31
CA VAL A 290 -17.25 5.58 -12.01
C VAL A 290 -17.35 4.48 -10.94
N VAL A 291 -16.59 3.40 -11.06
CA VAL A 291 -16.61 2.30 -10.09
C VAL A 291 -16.20 2.81 -8.71
N MET A 292 -15.13 3.60 -8.63
CA MET A 292 -14.68 4.16 -7.35
C MET A 292 -15.65 5.19 -6.79
N PHE A 293 -16.21 6.04 -7.64
CA PHE A 293 -17.27 6.96 -7.22
C PHE A 293 -18.45 6.21 -6.58
N LEU A 294 -18.93 5.14 -7.20
CA LEU A 294 -20.02 4.33 -6.64
C LEU A 294 -19.65 3.71 -5.28
N ILE A 295 -18.43 3.18 -5.14
CA ILE A 295 -17.98 2.61 -3.88
C ILE A 295 -17.96 3.65 -2.77
N TYR A 296 -17.36 4.82 -3.04
CA TYR A 296 -17.28 5.87 -2.04
C TYR A 296 -18.64 6.50 -1.76
N TYR A 297 -19.50 6.67 -2.77
CA TYR A 297 -20.84 7.16 -2.59
C TYR A 297 -21.68 6.23 -1.68
N ILE A 298 -21.61 4.91 -1.90
CA ILE A 298 -22.29 3.93 -1.05
C ILE A 298 -21.71 3.90 0.37
N SER A 299 -20.38 3.94 0.47
CA SER A 299 -19.69 3.80 1.75
C SER A 299 -19.71 5.06 2.59
N ILE A 300 -19.57 6.25 1.98
CA ILE A 300 -19.35 7.51 2.70
C ILE A 300 -20.60 8.38 2.72
N THR A 301 -21.48 8.29 1.70
CA THR A 301 -22.60 9.24 1.58
C THR A 301 -23.97 8.60 1.85
N THR A 302 -24.11 7.28 1.76
CA THR A 302 -25.41 6.62 1.93
C THR A 302 -25.40 5.59 3.05
N VAL A 303 -25.18 4.32 2.73
CA VAL A 303 -25.30 3.22 3.69
C VAL A 303 -24.32 3.37 4.86
N GLY A 304 -23.07 3.73 4.57
CA GLY A 304 -22.06 3.88 5.62
C GLY A 304 -22.40 5.01 6.58
N THR A 305 -22.80 6.19 6.08
CA THR A 305 -23.19 7.34 6.92
C THR A 305 -24.42 7.01 7.75
N MET A 306 -25.48 6.49 7.14
CA MET A 306 -26.69 6.12 7.87
C MET A 306 -26.42 5.19 9.07
N MET A 307 -25.52 4.22 8.90
CA MET A 307 -25.13 3.31 9.98
C MET A 307 -24.23 4.00 11.02
N THR A 308 -23.36 4.90 10.58
CA THR A 308 -22.47 5.68 11.45
C THR A 308 -23.25 6.68 12.29
N ASP A 309 -24.17 7.41 11.68
CA ASP A 309 -25.05 8.37 12.38
C ASP A 309 -25.90 7.64 13.45
N TRP A 310 -26.47 6.48 13.12
CA TRP A 310 -27.18 5.69 14.11
C TRP A 310 -26.29 5.30 15.31
N VAL A 311 -25.05 4.92 15.08
CA VAL A 311 -24.11 4.57 16.16
C VAL A 311 -23.70 5.82 16.96
N ASN A 312 -23.41 6.93 16.30
CA ASN A 312 -22.96 8.14 16.95
C ASN A 312 -24.10 8.83 17.70
N ASP A 313 -25.24 9.08 17.04
CA ASP A 313 -26.31 9.87 17.58
C ASP A 313 -27.14 9.05 18.57
N VAL A 314 -27.56 7.84 18.20
CA VAL A 314 -28.44 7.03 19.03
C VAL A 314 -27.64 6.26 20.11
N LEU A 315 -26.61 5.53 19.74
CA LEU A 315 -25.90 4.68 20.68
C LEU A 315 -24.98 5.47 21.61
N PHE A 316 -24.14 6.35 21.05
CA PHE A 316 -23.15 7.13 21.79
C PHE A 316 -23.60 8.56 22.10
N GLY A 317 -24.71 9.05 21.53
CA GLY A 317 -25.33 10.32 21.92
C GLY A 317 -26.43 10.13 22.97
N GLU A 318 -27.44 9.30 22.69
CA GLU A 318 -28.66 9.23 23.52
C GLU A 318 -28.67 8.09 24.54
N ILE A 319 -27.99 6.93 24.27
CA ILE A 319 -28.14 5.75 25.13
C ILE A 319 -26.99 5.60 26.12
N ILE A 320 -25.74 5.53 25.66
CA ILE A 320 -24.60 5.17 26.52
C ILE A 320 -24.21 6.28 27.48
N PRO A 321 -23.99 7.54 27.05
CA PRO A 321 -23.56 8.60 27.97
C PRO A 321 -24.56 8.88 29.08
N PRO A 322 -25.87 9.06 28.83
CA PRO A 322 -26.84 9.32 29.94
C PRO A 322 -26.98 8.12 30.88
N ALA A 323 -26.88 6.87 30.37
CA ALA A 323 -26.93 5.69 31.23
C ALA A 323 -25.69 5.60 32.14
N VAL A 324 -24.51 5.89 31.61
CA VAL A 324 -23.26 5.92 32.39
C VAL A 324 -23.25 7.06 33.38
N GLU A 325 -23.66 8.26 32.97
CA GLU A 325 -23.80 9.43 33.84
C GLU A 325 -24.76 9.17 34.99
N GLY A 326 -25.96 8.65 34.72
CA GLY A 326 -26.93 8.28 35.75
C GLY A 326 -26.39 7.27 36.75
N LEU A 327 -25.61 6.31 36.29
CA LEU A 327 -24.92 5.33 37.14
C LEU A 327 -23.84 6.01 38.04
N LEU A 328 -23.00 6.86 37.44
CA LEU A 328 -21.94 7.57 38.16
C LEU A 328 -22.46 8.51 39.20
N VAL A 329 -23.52 9.24 38.88
CA VAL A 329 -24.23 10.13 39.84
C VAL A 329 -24.85 9.33 40.98
N SER A 330 -25.46 8.16 40.69
CA SER A 330 -26.07 7.30 41.73
C SER A 330 -25.03 6.73 42.72
N ILE A 331 -23.80 6.55 42.30
CA ILE A 331 -22.69 6.07 43.12
C ILE A 331 -21.99 7.23 43.85
N GLY A 332 -22.27 8.49 43.47
CA GLY A 332 -21.66 9.67 44.08
C GLY A 332 -20.19 9.87 43.72
N THR A 333 -19.85 9.60 42.45
CA THR A 333 -18.46 9.74 41.95
C THR A 333 -18.05 11.22 41.88
N ALA A 334 -16.73 11.48 42.09
CA ALA A 334 -16.19 12.83 42.00
C ALA A 334 -16.21 13.34 40.53
N ASP A 335 -16.40 14.66 40.35
CA ASP A 335 -16.59 15.32 39.03
C ASP A 335 -15.46 15.00 38.04
N TRP A 336 -14.20 14.99 38.49
CA TRP A 336 -13.07 14.65 37.63
C TRP A 336 -13.11 13.19 37.11
N LEU A 337 -13.66 12.26 37.91
CA LEU A 337 -13.80 10.87 37.50
C LEU A 337 -14.99 10.68 36.57
N GLN A 338 -16.08 11.47 36.75
CA GLN A 338 -17.19 11.51 35.79
C GLN A 338 -16.71 11.99 34.42
N SER A 339 -15.95 13.09 34.35
CA SER A 339 -15.39 13.63 33.13
C SER A 339 -14.39 12.64 32.49
N LEU A 340 -13.51 11.97 33.26
CA LEU A 340 -12.64 10.95 32.76
C LEU A 340 -13.40 9.80 32.07
N ILE A 341 -14.49 9.34 32.70
CA ILE A 341 -15.26 8.21 32.18
C ILE A 341 -16.09 8.64 30.95
N LEU A 342 -16.78 9.78 31.01
CA LEU A 342 -17.64 10.25 29.93
C LEU A 342 -16.82 10.81 28.77
N ASP A 343 -15.99 11.83 29.02
CA ASP A 343 -15.28 12.56 27.97
C ASP A 343 -14.00 11.87 27.52
N GLY A 344 -13.34 11.11 28.41
CA GLY A 344 -12.13 10.37 28.09
C GLY A 344 -12.42 8.96 27.54
N ILE A 345 -13.18 8.15 28.29
CA ILE A 345 -13.37 6.73 27.98
C ILE A 345 -14.53 6.50 27.02
N VAL A 346 -15.73 6.97 27.36
CA VAL A 346 -16.94 6.74 26.55
C VAL A 346 -16.82 7.46 25.21
N ALA A 347 -16.39 8.70 25.19
CA ALA A 347 -16.15 9.46 23.96
C ALA A 347 -15.02 8.83 23.13
N GLY A 348 -13.92 8.37 23.75
CA GLY A 348 -12.85 7.69 23.05
C GLY A 348 -13.26 6.35 22.42
N VAL A 349 -14.09 5.56 23.10
CA VAL A 349 -14.68 4.32 22.56
C VAL A 349 -15.69 4.65 21.45
N GLY A 350 -16.51 5.68 21.66
CA GLY A 350 -17.47 6.19 20.69
C GLY A 350 -16.81 6.59 19.37
N ALA A 351 -15.72 7.35 19.43
CA ALA A 351 -14.94 7.74 18.25
C ALA A 351 -14.42 6.53 17.44
N VAL A 352 -14.07 5.42 18.10
CA VAL A 352 -13.61 4.19 17.41
C VAL A 352 -14.78 3.42 16.82
N LEU A 353 -15.84 3.20 17.59
CA LEU A 353 -16.97 2.37 17.18
C LEU A 353 -17.92 3.11 16.25
N GLY A 354 -18.04 4.43 16.39
CA GLY A 354 -18.83 5.29 15.51
C GLY A 354 -18.34 5.25 14.07
N PHE A 355 -17.03 5.20 13.86
CA PHE A 355 -16.43 5.13 12.51
C PHE A 355 -16.42 3.72 11.92
N LEU A 356 -16.63 2.69 12.73
CA LEU A 356 -16.53 1.28 12.31
C LEU A 356 -17.55 0.89 11.23
N PRO A 357 -18.84 1.28 11.28
CA PRO A 357 -19.81 0.86 10.26
C PRO A 357 -19.46 1.33 8.86
N GLN A 358 -19.07 2.58 8.70
CA GLN A 358 -18.63 3.15 7.43
C GLN A 358 -17.42 2.38 6.86
N MET A 359 -16.46 2.02 7.73
CA MET A 359 -15.30 1.23 7.35
C MET A 359 -15.66 -0.21 6.96
N LEU A 360 -16.65 -0.83 7.60
CA LEU A 360 -17.14 -2.17 7.24
C LEU A 360 -17.71 -2.18 5.83
N VAL A 361 -18.54 -1.20 5.48
CA VAL A 361 -19.11 -1.08 4.13
C VAL A 361 -18.00 -0.88 3.11
N LEU A 362 -17.03 -0.02 3.40
CA LEU A 362 -15.89 0.21 2.51
C LEU A 362 -15.06 -1.06 2.31
N PHE A 363 -14.73 -1.76 3.39
CA PHE A 363 -13.96 -3.02 3.30
C PHE A 363 -14.69 -4.11 2.55
N LEU A 364 -16.02 -4.19 2.69
CA LEU A 364 -16.87 -5.13 1.96
C LEU A 364 -16.77 -4.87 0.46
N LEU A 365 -16.97 -3.63 0.03
CA LEU A 365 -16.95 -3.24 -1.38
C LEU A 365 -15.56 -3.39 -2.00
N LEU A 366 -14.50 -3.02 -1.28
CA LEU A 366 -13.13 -3.23 -1.72
C LEU A 366 -12.77 -4.72 -1.82
N ALA A 367 -13.22 -5.55 -0.87
CA ALA A 367 -13.00 -6.99 -0.93
C ALA A 367 -13.71 -7.62 -2.13
N LEU A 368 -14.90 -7.14 -2.50
CA LEU A 368 -15.60 -7.56 -3.72
C LEU A 368 -14.78 -7.25 -4.97
N LEU A 369 -14.21 -6.04 -5.08
CA LEU A 369 -13.38 -5.66 -6.23
C LEU A 369 -12.07 -6.44 -6.31
N GLU A 370 -11.48 -6.75 -5.18
CA GLU A 370 -10.25 -7.53 -5.08
C GLU A 370 -10.51 -8.98 -5.50
N ASP A 371 -11.54 -9.60 -4.92
CA ASP A 371 -11.88 -11.01 -5.17
C ASP A 371 -12.35 -11.25 -6.60
N CYS A 372 -13.09 -10.33 -7.24
CA CYS A 372 -13.45 -10.47 -8.65
C CYS A 372 -12.28 -10.30 -9.64
N GLY A 373 -11.11 -9.85 -9.18
CA GLY A 373 -9.90 -9.63 -10.00
C GLY A 373 -9.84 -8.28 -10.73
N TYR A 374 -10.72 -7.32 -10.42
CA TYR A 374 -10.73 -5.99 -11.04
C TYR A 374 -9.50 -5.16 -10.66
N MET A 375 -9.04 -5.24 -9.40
CA MET A 375 -7.90 -4.47 -8.90
C MET A 375 -6.60 -4.75 -9.67
N SER A 376 -6.39 -5.99 -10.12
CA SER A 376 -5.24 -6.37 -10.93
C SER A 376 -5.19 -5.64 -12.28
N ARG A 377 -6.37 -5.41 -12.91
CA ARG A 377 -6.48 -4.68 -14.18
C ARG A 377 -6.13 -3.22 -14.02
N ILE A 378 -6.61 -2.62 -12.94
CA ILE A 378 -6.30 -1.22 -12.62
C ILE A 378 -4.79 -1.04 -12.39
N ALA A 379 -4.16 -1.92 -11.61
CA ALA A 379 -2.72 -1.89 -11.41
C ALA A 379 -1.95 -1.99 -12.74
N PHE A 380 -2.39 -2.86 -13.65
CA PHE A 380 -1.80 -3.01 -14.99
C PHE A 380 -1.92 -1.73 -15.84
N ILE A 381 -3.09 -1.08 -15.83
CA ILE A 381 -3.32 0.16 -16.61
C ILE A 381 -2.45 1.30 -16.05
N MET A 382 -2.38 1.40 -14.73
CA MET A 382 -1.68 2.47 -14.05
C MET A 382 -0.16 2.30 -14.05
N ASP A 383 0.36 1.10 -14.29
CA ASP A 383 1.81 0.82 -14.29
C ASP A 383 2.57 1.72 -15.27
N ARG A 384 2.08 1.88 -16.50
CA ARG A 384 2.67 2.76 -17.50
C ARG A 384 2.81 4.22 -17.03
N ILE A 385 1.84 4.70 -16.22
CA ILE A 385 1.83 6.08 -15.72
C ILE A 385 2.79 6.21 -14.56
N PHE A 386 2.72 5.28 -13.58
CA PHE A 386 3.48 5.34 -12.35
C PHE A 386 4.97 5.11 -12.54
N ARG A 387 5.37 4.26 -13.49
CA ARG A 387 6.80 4.06 -13.84
C ARG A 387 7.50 5.34 -14.25
N ARG A 388 6.81 6.23 -14.96
CA ARG A 388 7.39 7.55 -15.34
C ARG A 388 7.79 8.39 -14.13
N PHE A 389 7.15 8.17 -12.99
CA PHE A 389 7.41 8.87 -11.73
C PHE A 389 8.26 8.05 -10.76
N GLY A 390 8.78 6.89 -11.20
CA GLY A 390 9.64 6.03 -10.38
C GLY A 390 8.89 5.18 -9.37
N LEU A 391 7.58 5.01 -9.51
CA LEU A 391 6.74 4.16 -8.68
C LEU A 391 6.26 2.94 -9.50
N SER A 392 6.10 1.81 -8.84
CA SER A 392 5.50 0.62 -9.44
C SER A 392 4.00 0.81 -9.65
N GLY A 393 3.43 0.19 -10.69
CA GLY A 393 1.97 0.21 -10.92
C GLY A 393 1.17 -0.39 -9.76
N LYS A 394 1.76 -1.33 -9.01
CA LYS A 394 1.14 -1.87 -7.78
C LYS A 394 0.98 -0.81 -6.69
N SER A 395 1.77 0.27 -6.71
CA SER A 395 1.68 1.40 -5.76
C SER A 395 0.35 2.17 -5.88
N PHE A 396 -0.31 2.08 -7.03
CA PHE A 396 -1.59 2.74 -7.24
C PHE A 396 -2.71 2.15 -6.37
N ILE A 397 -2.70 0.83 -6.11
CA ILE A 397 -3.72 0.18 -5.28
C ILE A 397 -3.76 0.75 -3.85
N PRO A 398 -2.63 0.80 -3.10
CA PRO A 398 -2.56 1.49 -1.82
C PRO A 398 -3.04 2.95 -1.86
N MET A 399 -2.61 3.71 -2.86
CA MET A 399 -2.99 5.12 -2.98
C MET A 399 -4.48 5.32 -3.19
N LEU A 400 -5.09 4.44 -3.96
CA LEU A 400 -6.52 4.44 -4.22
C LEU A 400 -7.32 4.10 -2.96
N ILE A 401 -6.94 3.06 -2.24
CA ILE A 401 -7.55 2.71 -0.95
C ILE A 401 -7.39 3.88 0.04
N GLY A 402 -6.31 4.65 -0.10
CA GLY A 402 -6.01 5.84 0.69
C GLY A 402 -7.04 6.96 0.61
N LEU A 403 -7.81 7.05 -0.48
CA LEU A 403 -8.93 7.98 -0.59
C LEU A 403 -10.01 7.72 0.48
N GLY A 404 -10.20 6.46 0.87
CA GLY A 404 -11.11 6.11 1.96
C GLY A 404 -10.43 6.20 3.33
N CYS A 405 -9.35 5.43 3.53
CA CYS A 405 -8.64 5.38 4.81
C CYS A 405 -7.16 5.03 4.65
N GLY A 406 -6.29 5.75 5.36
CA GLY A 406 -4.84 5.52 5.32
C GLY A 406 -4.40 4.18 5.91
N VAL A 407 -5.13 3.62 6.88
CA VAL A 407 -4.77 2.35 7.53
C VAL A 407 -4.77 1.17 6.55
N PRO A 408 -5.89 0.85 5.87
CA PRO A 408 -5.91 -0.23 4.88
C PRO A 408 -5.04 0.08 3.67
N ALA A 409 -4.88 1.37 3.33
CA ALA A 409 -3.99 1.80 2.26
C ALA A 409 -2.54 1.38 2.51
N VAL A 410 -2.01 1.67 3.69
CA VAL A 410 -0.67 1.25 4.09
C VAL A 410 -0.56 -0.28 4.14
N GLN A 411 -1.59 -0.98 4.64
CA GLN A 411 -1.60 -2.45 4.67
C GLN A 411 -1.59 -3.08 3.27
N ALA A 412 -2.27 -2.46 2.30
CA ALA A 412 -2.29 -2.93 0.93
C ALA A 412 -0.91 -2.87 0.24
N SER A 413 0.04 -2.09 0.77
CA SER A 413 1.42 -2.06 0.26
C SER A 413 2.15 -3.42 0.35
N ARG A 414 1.63 -4.38 1.12
CA ARG A 414 2.14 -5.76 1.17
C ARG A 414 2.12 -6.48 -0.18
N THR A 415 1.24 -6.05 -1.08
CA THR A 415 1.17 -6.60 -2.44
C THR A 415 2.35 -6.19 -3.32
N ILE A 416 3.17 -5.25 -2.84
CA ILE A 416 4.36 -4.77 -3.54
C ILE A 416 5.55 -5.61 -3.08
N GLU A 417 6.11 -6.38 -4.00
CA GLU A 417 7.19 -7.35 -3.73
C GLU A 417 8.54 -6.64 -3.49
N ASN A 418 8.81 -5.59 -4.27
CA ASN A 418 10.05 -4.82 -4.13
C ASN A 418 10.02 -3.98 -2.85
N ASP A 419 10.98 -4.19 -1.95
CA ASP A 419 11.04 -3.51 -0.65
C ASP A 419 11.25 -1.99 -0.77
N ARG A 420 11.99 -1.52 -1.79
CA ARG A 420 12.20 -0.08 -2.06
C ARG A 420 10.88 0.57 -2.47
N ASP A 421 10.20 -0.01 -3.48
CA ASP A 421 8.92 0.51 -3.99
C ASP A 421 7.84 0.45 -2.90
N ARG A 422 7.83 -0.60 -2.09
CA ARG A 422 6.93 -0.74 -0.94
C ARG A 422 7.14 0.38 0.07
N LYS A 423 8.38 0.65 0.48
CA LYS A 423 8.70 1.75 1.40
C LYS A 423 8.36 3.11 0.83
N MET A 424 8.69 3.38 -0.44
CA MET A 424 8.29 4.63 -1.11
C MET A 424 6.77 4.80 -1.12
N THR A 425 6.04 3.74 -1.44
CA THR A 425 4.57 3.74 -1.45
C THR A 425 4.01 4.02 -0.06
N ILE A 426 4.52 3.38 0.99
CA ILE A 426 4.10 3.64 2.38
C ILE A 426 4.32 5.10 2.76
N MET A 427 5.45 5.69 2.37
CA MET A 427 5.79 7.09 2.68
C MET A 427 4.89 8.11 1.97
N THR A 428 4.33 7.77 0.81
CA THR A 428 3.61 8.71 -0.05
C THR A 428 2.10 8.48 -0.08
N THR A 429 1.62 7.28 0.21
CA THR A 429 0.20 6.90 0.10
C THR A 429 -0.73 7.78 0.93
N THR A 430 -0.30 8.24 2.10
CA THR A 430 -1.12 9.05 3.01
C THR A 430 -1.21 10.53 2.63
N PHE A 431 -0.57 10.97 1.56
CA PHE A 431 -0.73 12.32 1.01
C PHE A 431 -2.10 12.53 0.35
N ILE A 432 -2.71 11.45 -0.15
CA ILE A 432 -4.08 11.54 -0.65
C ILE A 432 -5.03 11.83 0.52
N PRO A 433 -5.96 12.80 0.37
CA PRO A 433 -6.98 13.07 1.35
C PRO A 433 -7.86 11.84 1.58
N CYS A 434 -7.93 11.35 2.82
CA CYS A 434 -8.88 10.32 3.24
C CYS A 434 -10.18 10.97 3.77
N SER A 435 -11.22 10.16 4.02
CA SER A 435 -12.50 10.65 4.55
C SER A 435 -12.35 11.47 5.84
N ALA A 436 -11.48 11.06 6.75
CA ALA A 436 -11.19 11.79 7.99
C ALA A 436 -10.58 13.20 7.80
N LYS A 437 -10.15 13.54 6.59
CA LYS A 437 -9.66 14.89 6.24
C LYS A 437 -10.73 15.76 5.59
N LEU A 438 -11.92 15.21 5.29
CA LEU A 438 -13.04 15.99 4.70
C LEU A 438 -13.54 17.10 5.60
N PRO A 439 -13.69 16.92 6.94
CA PRO A 439 -14.12 17.99 7.84
C PRO A 439 -13.27 19.25 7.74
N ILE A 440 -11.95 19.13 7.73
CA ILE A 440 -11.05 20.30 7.60
C ILE A 440 -11.15 20.95 6.21
N ILE A 441 -11.40 20.17 5.16
CA ILE A 441 -11.63 20.70 3.81
C ILE A 441 -12.96 21.48 3.81
N GLY A 442 -14.01 20.93 4.43
CA GLY A 442 -15.33 21.56 4.57
C GLY A 442 -15.26 22.86 5.35
N LEU A 443 -14.60 22.85 6.52
CA LEU A 443 -14.39 24.03 7.35
C LEU A 443 -13.75 25.18 6.54
N ILE A 444 -12.65 24.92 5.85
CA ILE A 444 -11.90 25.96 5.14
C ILE A 444 -12.66 26.43 3.90
N ALA A 445 -13.29 25.49 3.15
CA ALA A 445 -14.09 25.83 1.99
C ALA A 445 -15.33 26.68 2.38
N GLY A 446 -15.97 26.36 3.49
CA GLY A 446 -17.12 27.10 4.03
C GLY A 446 -16.74 28.46 4.58
N ALA A 447 -15.79 28.49 5.51
CA ALA A 447 -15.46 29.70 6.25
C ALA A 447 -14.85 30.83 5.38
N LEU A 448 -14.06 30.51 4.36
CA LEU A 448 -13.25 31.50 3.63
C LEU A 448 -13.46 31.50 2.12
N PHE A 449 -14.11 30.48 1.53
CA PHE A 449 -14.26 30.33 0.09
C PHE A 449 -15.70 30.12 -0.38
N ASN A 450 -16.71 30.53 0.46
CA ASN A 450 -18.14 30.45 0.15
C ASN A 450 -18.56 29.05 -0.36
N GLU A 451 -18.19 28.01 0.35
CA GLU A 451 -18.48 26.59 0.01
C GLU A 451 -17.97 26.17 -1.38
N SER A 452 -16.91 26.79 -1.84
CA SER A 452 -16.39 26.54 -3.20
C SER A 452 -15.88 25.11 -3.35
N GLY A 453 -16.51 24.34 -4.21
CA GLY A 453 -16.08 22.99 -4.58
C GLY A 453 -14.65 22.91 -5.18
N TRP A 454 -14.11 24.05 -5.66
CA TRP A 454 -12.74 24.13 -6.15
C TRP A 454 -11.70 23.91 -5.05
N VAL A 455 -11.99 24.32 -3.81
CA VAL A 455 -11.08 24.09 -2.66
C VAL A 455 -10.97 22.60 -2.38
N ALA A 456 -12.10 21.89 -2.32
CA ALA A 456 -12.11 20.45 -2.13
C ALA A 456 -11.39 19.72 -3.27
N THR A 457 -11.70 20.09 -4.52
CA THR A 457 -11.04 19.52 -5.70
C THR A 457 -9.54 19.77 -5.68
N SER A 458 -9.10 20.99 -5.36
CA SER A 458 -7.68 21.36 -5.29
C SER A 458 -6.91 20.56 -4.24
N ALA A 459 -7.54 20.22 -3.11
CA ALA A 459 -6.93 19.41 -2.06
C ALA A 459 -6.51 18.01 -2.58
N TYR A 460 -7.35 17.38 -3.41
CA TYR A 460 -7.00 16.10 -4.05
C TYR A 460 -5.88 16.26 -5.07
N PHE A 461 -5.91 17.32 -5.89
CA PHE A 461 -4.82 17.58 -6.84
C PHE A 461 -3.49 17.87 -6.15
N VAL A 462 -3.50 18.59 -5.02
CA VAL A 462 -2.31 18.80 -4.18
C VAL A 462 -1.78 17.47 -3.65
N GLY A 463 -2.63 16.57 -3.17
CA GLY A 463 -2.25 15.24 -2.74
C GLY A 463 -1.59 14.41 -3.86
N ILE A 464 -2.18 14.40 -5.05
CA ILE A 464 -1.63 13.69 -6.23
C ILE A 464 -0.28 14.31 -6.64
N ALA A 465 -0.19 15.65 -6.71
CA ALA A 465 1.06 16.34 -7.02
C ALA A 465 2.15 16.03 -5.99
N ALA A 466 1.79 16.00 -4.70
CA ALA A 466 2.70 15.63 -3.63
C ALA A 466 3.27 14.21 -3.80
N ILE A 467 2.45 13.23 -4.20
CA ILE A 467 2.89 11.86 -4.49
C ILE A 467 3.89 11.86 -5.65
N ILE A 468 3.56 12.52 -6.76
CA ILE A 468 4.41 12.57 -7.95
C ILE A 468 5.76 13.23 -7.62
N ILE A 469 5.73 14.39 -7.00
CA ILE A 469 6.94 15.12 -6.61
C ILE A 469 7.78 14.30 -5.63
N SER A 470 7.16 13.69 -4.63
CA SER A 470 7.86 12.83 -3.66
C SER A 470 8.44 11.58 -4.32
N GLY A 471 7.74 10.96 -5.26
CA GLY A 471 8.25 9.83 -6.05
C GLY A 471 9.53 10.21 -6.79
N ILE A 472 9.52 11.35 -7.48
CA ILE A 472 10.68 11.86 -8.20
C ILE A 472 11.85 12.21 -7.25
N ILE A 473 11.56 12.85 -6.11
CA ILE A 473 12.58 13.22 -5.12
C ILE A 473 13.21 11.99 -4.50
N LEU A 474 12.38 11.04 -4.03
CA LEU A 474 12.85 9.83 -3.37
C LEU A 474 13.68 8.95 -4.32
N LYS A 475 13.25 8.79 -5.58
CA LYS A 475 14.00 8.03 -6.60
C LYS A 475 15.43 8.59 -6.82
N LYS A 476 15.61 9.91 -6.69
CA LYS A 476 16.94 10.53 -6.81
C LYS A 476 17.84 10.33 -5.59
N THR A 477 17.32 9.82 -4.48
CA THR A 477 18.12 9.55 -3.29
C THR A 477 18.83 8.20 -3.41
N LYS A 478 20.06 8.10 -2.86
CA LYS A 478 20.80 6.82 -2.84
C LYS A 478 20.06 5.65 -2.19
N LEU A 479 19.10 5.94 -1.29
CA LEU A 479 18.32 4.93 -0.56
C LEU A 479 17.26 4.24 -1.44
N PHE A 480 16.74 4.96 -2.45
CA PHE A 480 15.66 4.50 -3.32
C PHE A 480 16.04 4.54 -4.80
N ALA A 481 17.31 4.81 -5.13
CA ALA A 481 17.81 4.75 -6.50
C ALA A 481 17.69 3.32 -7.07
N GLY A 482 17.37 3.20 -8.34
CA GLY A 482 17.20 1.94 -9.07
C GLY A 482 15.95 1.98 -9.96
N GLU A 483 15.89 1.07 -10.93
CA GLU A 483 14.70 0.93 -11.78
C GLU A 483 13.56 0.25 -10.99
N PRO A 484 12.29 0.70 -11.19
CA PRO A 484 11.14 0.03 -10.60
C PRO A 484 11.04 -1.38 -11.13
N ALA A 485 10.68 -2.32 -10.26
CA ALA A 485 10.52 -3.72 -10.64
C ALA A 485 9.56 -3.85 -11.84
N PRO A 486 9.88 -4.66 -12.86
CA PRO A 486 9.00 -4.85 -13.99
C PRO A 486 7.66 -5.43 -13.52
N PHE A 487 6.57 -4.84 -13.99
CA PHE A 487 5.23 -5.29 -13.65
C PHE A 487 4.88 -6.55 -14.45
N VAL A 488 5.26 -7.70 -13.91
CA VAL A 488 4.90 -9.01 -14.47
C VAL A 488 3.77 -9.58 -13.62
N MET A 489 2.51 -9.26 -13.95
CA MET A 489 1.36 -9.81 -13.26
C MET A 489 0.40 -10.49 -14.25
N GLU A 490 0.01 -11.72 -13.94
CA GLU A 490 -1.11 -12.37 -14.64
C GLU A 490 -2.39 -11.63 -14.28
N LEU A 491 -3.18 -11.30 -15.32
CA LEU A 491 -4.54 -10.88 -15.09
C LEU A 491 -5.36 -12.15 -14.77
N PRO A 492 -5.74 -12.40 -13.50
CA PRO A 492 -6.52 -13.58 -13.14
C PRO A 492 -7.85 -13.54 -13.90
N ALA A 493 -8.39 -14.70 -14.31
CA ALA A 493 -9.72 -14.72 -14.91
C ALA A 493 -10.75 -14.12 -13.95
N TYR A 494 -11.75 -13.39 -14.49
CA TYR A 494 -12.84 -12.91 -13.65
C TYR A 494 -13.61 -14.11 -13.08
N HIS A 495 -13.89 -14.05 -11.82
CA HIS A 495 -14.75 -15.01 -11.14
C HIS A 495 -15.75 -14.29 -10.25
N ILE A 496 -16.86 -14.95 -10.01
CA ILE A 496 -17.88 -14.41 -9.10
C ILE A 496 -17.33 -14.52 -7.68
N PRO A 497 -17.27 -13.40 -6.93
CA PRO A 497 -16.77 -13.38 -5.57
C PRO A 497 -17.51 -14.37 -4.67
N SER A 498 -16.78 -15.10 -3.84
CA SER A 498 -17.39 -15.97 -2.87
C SER A 498 -17.87 -15.17 -1.67
N VAL A 499 -19.16 -15.20 -1.36
CA VAL A 499 -19.74 -14.45 -0.23
C VAL A 499 -18.99 -14.74 1.08
N LYS A 500 -18.67 -16.01 1.32
CA LYS A 500 -17.91 -16.42 2.52
C LYS A 500 -16.50 -15.82 2.54
N GLY A 501 -15.79 -15.83 1.40
CA GLY A 501 -14.45 -15.24 1.28
C GLY A 501 -14.46 -13.74 1.54
N VAL A 502 -15.36 -13.03 0.88
CA VAL A 502 -15.51 -11.57 1.03
C VAL A 502 -15.83 -11.17 2.48
N LEU A 503 -16.76 -11.89 3.14
CA LEU A 503 -17.09 -11.62 4.54
C LEU A 503 -15.92 -11.91 5.50
N ILE A 504 -15.16 -12.98 5.25
CA ILE A 504 -13.96 -13.27 6.05
C ILE A 504 -12.93 -12.16 5.87
N HIS A 505 -12.62 -11.75 4.64
CA HIS A 505 -11.67 -10.65 4.37
C HIS A 505 -12.12 -9.33 4.99
N MET A 506 -13.41 -8.99 4.90
CA MET A 506 -13.99 -7.82 5.57
C MET A 506 -13.79 -7.90 7.08
N TRP A 507 -14.14 -9.03 7.71
CA TRP A 507 -14.03 -9.23 9.15
C TRP A 507 -12.60 -9.18 9.66
N ASP A 508 -11.66 -9.79 8.94
CA ASP A 508 -10.25 -9.80 9.32
C ASP A 508 -9.66 -8.38 9.28
N ARG A 509 -10.04 -7.56 8.29
CA ARG A 509 -9.66 -6.15 8.22
C ARG A 509 -10.28 -5.33 9.35
N ALA A 510 -11.57 -5.52 9.62
CA ALA A 510 -12.29 -4.87 10.70
C ALA A 510 -11.71 -5.24 12.08
N LYS A 511 -11.47 -6.51 12.34
CA LYS A 511 -10.85 -7.00 13.58
C LYS A 511 -9.44 -6.44 13.77
N ALA A 512 -8.66 -6.35 12.70
CA ALA A 512 -7.33 -5.75 12.74
C ALA A 512 -7.40 -4.25 13.05
N PHE A 513 -8.39 -3.54 12.49
CA PHE A 513 -8.65 -2.14 12.79
C PHE A 513 -9.01 -1.94 14.27
N VAL A 514 -10.05 -2.60 14.76
CA VAL A 514 -10.52 -2.45 16.15
C VAL A 514 -9.43 -2.80 17.17
N ARG A 515 -8.73 -3.94 16.99
CA ARG A 515 -7.70 -4.35 17.94
C ARG A 515 -6.47 -3.44 17.97
N LYS A 516 -6.06 -2.89 16.84
CA LYS A 516 -4.79 -2.16 16.74
C LYS A 516 -4.98 -0.66 16.69
N ALA A 517 -5.83 -0.18 15.78
CA ALA A 517 -6.13 1.24 15.68
C ALA A 517 -6.99 1.70 16.84
N GLY A 518 -8.04 0.94 17.20
CA GLY A 518 -8.92 1.26 18.31
C GLY A 518 -8.19 1.40 19.63
N THR A 519 -7.25 0.50 19.95
CA THR A 519 -6.47 0.62 21.20
C THR A 519 -5.62 1.89 21.24
N ILE A 520 -4.99 2.24 20.11
CA ILE A 520 -4.15 3.45 20.02
C ILE A 520 -5.01 4.71 20.11
N ILE A 521 -6.12 4.77 19.37
CA ILE A 521 -7.04 5.90 19.38
C ILE A 521 -7.61 6.10 20.80
N PHE A 522 -8.11 5.04 21.43
CA PHE A 522 -8.62 5.06 22.78
C PHE A 522 -7.60 5.61 23.79
N LEU A 523 -6.38 5.02 23.81
CA LEU A 523 -5.34 5.49 24.72
C LEU A 523 -4.97 6.96 24.48
N SER A 524 -4.88 7.34 23.19
CA SER A 524 -4.57 8.72 22.82
C SER A 524 -5.68 9.69 23.21
N SER A 525 -6.95 9.30 23.10
CA SER A 525 -8.10 10.12 23.53
C SER A 525 -8.05 10.39 25.03
N VAL A 526 -7.76 9.37 25.84
CA VAL A 526 -7.59 9.53 27.30
C VAL A 526 -6.41 10.47 27.62
N VAL A 527 -5.28 10.34 26.91
CA VAL A 527 -4.13 11.24 27.09
C VAL A 527 -4.47 12.68 26.70
N ILE A 528 -5.14 12.88 25.56
CA ILE A 528 -5.54 14.22 25.12
C ILE A 528 -6.54 14.82 26.10
N TRP A 529 -7.55 14.06 26.55
CA TRP A 529 -8.47 14.50 27.59
C TRP A 529 -7.71 14.98 28.83
N PHE A 530 -6.75 14.19 29.33
CA PHE A 530 -5.95 14.60 30.47
C PHE A 530 -5.17 15.91 30.23
N LEU A 531 -4.53 16.02 29.07
CA LEU A 531 -3.77 17.22 28.72
C LEU A 531 -4.63 18.45 28.48
N SER A 532 -5.90 18.28 28.07
CA SER A 532 -6.84 19.38 27.82
C SER A 532 -7.61 19.81 29.08
N SER A 533 -7.75 18.92 30.06
CA SER A 533 -8.52 19.17 31.27
C SER A 533 -7.69 19.63 32.49
N PHE A 534 -6.38 19.36 32.48
CA PHE A 534 -5.51 19.67 33.62
C PHE A 534 -4.39 20.67 33.28
N ASN A 535 -4.03 21.50 34.26
CA ASN A 535 -2.82 22.32 34.24
C ASN A 535 -1.62 21.58 34.86
N PHE A 536 -0.42 22.19 34.83
CA PHE A 536 0.79 21.60 35.45
C PHE A 536 0.70 21.40 36.96
N GLN A 537 -0.29 22.00 37.63
CA GLN A 537 -0.53 21.83 39.07
C GLN A 537 -1.58 20.71 39.33
N LEU A 538 -2.00 19.97 38.30
CA LEU A 538 -3.03 18.92 38.36
C LEU A 538 -4.38 19.42 38.84
N GLN A 539 -4.71 20.66 38.55
CA GLN A 539 -6.04 21.24 38.79
C GLN A 539 -6.84 21.20 37.49
N MET A 540 -8.12 20.87 37.59
CA MET A 540 -9.01 20.97 36.42
C MET A 540 -9.20 22.44 36.07
N VAL A 541 -9.00 22.76 34.81
CA VAL A 541 -9.03 24.11 34.26
C VAL A 541 -9.72 24.09 32.88
N ASP A 542 -10.12 25.26 32.43
CA ASP A 542 -10.60 25.42 31.06
C ASP A 542 -9.47 25.10 30.07
N THR A 543 -9.85 24.63 28.88
CA THR A 543 -8.90 24.16 27.86
C THR A 543 -7.81 25.19 27.50
N GLY A 544 -8.14 26.51 27.61
CA GLY A 544 -7.21 27.61 27.37
C GLY A 544 -6.02 27.68 28.35
N ASP A 545 -6.20 27.21 29.60
CA ASP A 545 -5.18 27.20 30.65
C ASP A 545 -4.56 25.81 30.89
N SER A 546 -4.89 24.85 30.04
CA SER A 546 -4.48 23.47 30.14
C SER A 546 -3.00 23.26 29.72
N ILE A 547 -2.47 22.06 30.07
CA ILE A 547 -1.16 21.62 29.62
C ILE A 547 -1.10 21.59 28.07
N LEU A 548 -2.19 21.18 27.41
CA LEU A 548 -2.26 21.12 25.95
C LEU A 548 -2.14 22.52 25.32
N ALA A 549 -2.80 23.53 25.90
CA ALA A 549 -2.68 24.92 25.46
C ALA A 549 -1.25 25.47 25.66
N ALA A 550 -0.62 25.12 26.80
CA ALA A 550 0.77 25.52 27.06
C ALA A 550 1.73 24.89 26.03
N ILE A 551 1.58 23.62 25.69
CA ILE A 551 2.33 22.96 24.63
C ILE A 551 2.07 23.66 23.28
N GLY A 552 0.80 23.95 22.97
CA GLY A 552 0.41 24.67 21.76
C GLY A 552 1.10 26.01 21.62
N ARG A 553 1.17 26.82 22.70
CA ARG A 553 1.85 28.12 22.72
C ARG A 553 3.37 28.01 22.47
N VAL A 554 4.01 26.94 22.93
CA VAL A 554 5.44 26.67 22.67
C VAL A 554 5.70 26.27 21.22
N ILE A 555 4.78 25.52 20.61
CA ILE A 555 4.92 25.00 19.25
C ILE A 555 4.43 25.99 18.18
N ALA A 556 3.45 26.85 18.51
CA ALA A 556 2.85 27.82 17.58
C ALA A 556 3.86 28.66 16.78
N PRO A 557 4.97 29.16 17.37
CA PRO A 557 5.98 29.92 16.62
C PRO A 557 6.60 29.18 15.45
N ILE A 558 6.65 27.83 15.49
CA ILE A 558 7.17 27.01 14.39
C ILE A 558 6.31 27.16 13.13
N PHE A 559 5.00 27.39 13.32
CA PHE A 559 4.03 27.53 12.22
C PHE A 559 3.81 28.98 11.80
N ALA A 560 4.41 29.93 12.50
CA ALA A 560 4.33 31.35 12.15
C ALA A 560 4.80 31.66 10.71
N PRO A 561 5.88 31.06 10.16
CA PRO A 561 6.29 31.25 8.76
C PRO A 561 5.29 30.75 7.73
N LEU A 562 4.36 29.87 8.16
CA LEU A 562 3.28 29.29 7.33
C LEU A 562 2.01 30.15 7.36
N GLY A 563 2.01 31.25 8.16
CA GLY A 563 0.90 32.20 8.26
C GLY A 563 -0.16 31.88 9.31
N TRP A 564 0.03 30.84 10.13
CA TRP A 564 -0.94 30.41 11.16
C TRP A 564 -0.27 30.04 12.50
N GLY A 565 0.59 30.94 13.00
CA GLY A 565 1.28 30.79 14.29
C GLY A 565 0.40 30.99 15.53
N HIS A 566 -0.89 30.64 15.47
CA HIS A 566 -1.83 30.70 16.60
C HIS A 566 -1.77 29.40 17.37
N TRP A 567 -1.88 29.48 18.70
CA TRP A 567 -1.78 28.31 19.55
C TRP A 567 -2.95 27.34 19.34
N GLU A 568 -4.15 27.85 19.02
CA GLU A 568 -5.33 27.06 18.71
C GLU A 568 -5.11 26.19 17.47
N ALA A 569 -4.54 26.74 16.42
CA ALA A 569 -4.19 26.00 15.21
C ALA A 569 -3.11 24.95 15.46
N ALA A 570 -2.13 25.26 16.31
CA ALA A 570 -1.09 24.31 16.70
C ALA A 570 -1.67 23.14 17.51
N VAL A 571 -2.55 23.43 18.49
CA VAL A 571 -3.28 22.41 19.27
C VAL A 571 -4.16 21.56 18.38
N GLY A 572 -4.95 22.18 17.49
CA GLY A 572 -5.81 21.47 16.52
C GLY A 572 -4.98 20.52 15.63
N THR A 573 -3.82 20.96 15.15
CA THR A 573 -2.91 20.13 14.35
C THR A 573 -2.36 18.94 15.13
N ILE A 574 -1.96 19.13 16.40
CA ILE A 574 -1.44 18.05 17.27
C ILE A 574 -2.56 17.05 17.57
N SER A 575 -3.74 17.53 17.92
CA SER A 575 -4.89 16.69 18.20
C SER A 575 -5.35 15.92 16.96
N GLY A 576 -5.24 16.54 15.78
CA GLY A 576 -5.47 15.88 14.50
C GLY A 576 -4.47 14.75 14.15
N LEU A 577 -3.39 14.56 14.93
CA LEU A 577 -2.56 13.35 14.82
C LEU A 577 -3.21 12.12 15.49
N VAL A 578 -4.07 12.32 16.47
CA VAL A 578 -4.84 11.22 17.07
C VAL A 578 -5.87 10.72 16.07
N ALA A 579 -6.76 11.63 15.65
CA ALA A 579 -7.76 11.39 14.63
C ALA A 579 -7.98 12.70 13.86
N LYS A 580 -7.92 12.65 12.53
CA LYS A 580 -7.95 13.89 11.71
C LYS A 580 -9.30 14.60 11.75
N GLU A 581 -10.38 13.88 11.96
CA GLU A 581 -11.72 14.40 12.14
C GLU A 581 -11.84 15.26 13.41
N ASN A 582 -11.14 14.90 14.48
CA ASN A 582 -11.19 15.63 15.75
C ASN A 582 -10.58 17.05 15.68
N LEU A 583 -9.86 17.37 14.60
CA LEU A 583 -9.26 18.69 14.44
C LEU A 583 -10.32 19.79 14.46
N VAL A 584 -11.43 19.62 13.73
CA VAL A 584 -12.52 20.61 13.65
C VAL A 584 -13.24 20.74 14.99
N ALA A 585 -13.59 19.62 15.61
CA ALA A 585 -14.26 19.61 16.91
C ALA A 585 -13.42 20.29 18.00
N ILE A 586 -12.12 19.99 18.07
CA ILE A 586 -11.22 20.61 19.06
C ILE A 586 -11.05 22.10 18.78
N MET A 587 -10.93 22.52 17.53
CA MET A 587 -10.87 23.94 17.21
C MET A 587 -12.17 24.64 17.59
N GLY A 588 -13.34 24.01 17.44
CA GLY A 588 -14.61 24.51 17.91
C GLY A 588 -14.61 24.78 19.43
N ILE A 589 -14.17 23.81 20.21
CA ILE A 589 -14.04 23.93 21.67
C ILE A 589 -13.07 25.08 22.04
N LEU A 590 -11.92 25.17 21.34
CA LEU A 590 -10.94 26.23 21.59
C LEU A 590 -11.47 27.64 21.26
N TYR A 591 -12.41 27.72 20.32
CA TYR A 591 -13.10 28.99 19.99
C TYR A 591 -14.35 29.25 20.82
N GLY A 592 -14.66 28.38 21.81
CA GLY A 592 -15.74 28.59 22.80
C GLY A 592 -17.10 28.02 22.41
N PHE A 593 -17.14 27.11 21.43
CA PHE A 593 -18.34 26.36 21.06
C PHE A 593 -18.40 25.06 21.85
N ALA A 594 -19.55 24.71 22.42
CA ALA A 594 -19.73 23.47 23.19
C ALA A 594 -19.73 22.22 22.26
N GLU A 595 -20.41 22.36 21.14
CA GLU A 595 -20.47 21.36 20.07
C GLU A 595 -20.36 22.07 18.70
N VAL A 596 -19.81 21.42 17.73
CA VAL A 596 -19.62 21.92 16.36
C VAL A 596 -19.95 20.81 15.40
N ALA A 597 -20.72 21.10 14.36
CA ALA A 597 -21.01 20.15 13.29
C ALA A 597 -19.72 19.68 12.59
N GLU A 598 -19.77 18.56 11.88
CA GLU A 598 -18.61 17.94 11.22
C GLU A 598 -17.89 18.91 10.27
N ASN A 599 -18.63 19.80 9.60
CA ASN A 599 -18.10 20.84 8.70
C ASN A 599 -17.73 22.15 9.43
N GLY A 600 -18.03 22.28 10.71
CA GLY A 600 -17.69 23.42 11.56
C GLY A 600 -18.42 24.72 11.20
N ASP A 601 -19.66 24.68 10.68
CA ASP A 601 -20.38 25.85 10.20
C ASP A 601 -20.66 26.88 11.29
N GLU A 602 -20.90 26.47 12.54
CA GLU A 602 -21.11 27.36 13.68
C GLU A 602 -19.87 28.25 13.94
N MET A 603 -18.68 27.79 13.66
CA MET A 603 -17.44 28.53 13.93
C MET A 603 -16.85 29.26 12.72
N TRP A 604 -17.47 29.20 11.51
CA TRP A 604 -16.92 29.81 10.31
C TRP A 604 -16.60 31.29 10.46
N SER A 605 -17.48 32.05 11.15
CA SER A 605 -17.28 33.48 11.38
C SER A 605 -16.05 33.78 12.25
N VAL A 606 -15.83 33.00 13.29
CA VAL A 606 -14.69 33.15 14.21
C VAL A 606 -13.41 32.67 13.52
N PHE A 607 -13.47 31.57 12.77
CA PHE A 607 -12.33 31.07 11.99
C PHE A 607 -11.89 32.10 10.95
N ALA A 608 -12.82 32.73 10.22
CA ALA A 608 -12.53 33.75 9.22
C ALA A 608 -11.90 35.04 9.80
N GLN A 609 -12.10 35.32 11.08
CA GLN A 609 -11.43 36.45 11.76
C GLN A 609 -9.97 36.14 12.09
N ASN A 610 -9.64 34.88 12.36
CA ASN A 610 -8.29 34.44 12.76
C ASN A 610 -7.41 34.02 11.57
N PHE A 611 -8.00 33.65 10.43
CA PHE A 611 -7.29 33.20 9.25
C PHE A 611 -7.58 34.07 8.04
N THR A 612 -6.55 34.32 7.25
CA THR A 612 -6.71 34.82 5.87
C THR A 612 -6.92 33.62 4.92
N ALA A 613 -7.51 33.84 3.75
CA ALA A 613 -7.71 32.78 2.76
C ALA A 613 -6.40 32.03 2.42
N ILE A 614 -5.27 32.76 2.33
CA ILE A 614 -3.96 32.17 2.02
C ILE A 614 -3.43 31.37 3.22
N SER A 615 -3.54 31.88 4.44
CA SER A 615 -3.09 31.17 5.65
C SER A 615 -3.93 29.93 5.93
N ALA A 616 -5.24 30.01 5.72
CA ALA A 616 -6.13 28.86 5.86
C ALA A 616 -5.83 27.77 4.81
N TYR A 617 -5.57 28.15 3.56
CA TYR A 617 -5.18 27.18 2.55
C TYR A 617 -3.82 26.54 2.84
N SER A 618 -2.87 27.32 3.38
CA SER A 618 -1.59 26.81 3.88
C SER A 618 -1.80 25.82 5.03
N PHE A 619 -2.69 26.12 5.99
CA PHE A 619 -3.08 25.26 7.10
C PHE A 619 -3.73 23.95 6.59
N LEU A 620 -4.63 24.05 5.59
CA LEU A 620 -5.22 22.89 4.93
C LEU A 620 -4.14 21.98 4.37
N VAL A 621 -3.26 22.52 3.52
CA VAL A 621 -2.23 21.73 2.84
C VAL A 621 -1.27 21.08 3.83
N PHE A 622 -0.89 21.79 4.91
CA PHE A 622 -0.07 21.19 5.96
C PHE A 622 -0.76 19.96 6.57
N ASN A 623 -2.03 20.10 6.98
CA ASN A 623 -2.78 19.02 7.61
C ASN A 623 -3.13 17.87 6.66
N LEU A 624 -3.18 18.14 5.35
CA LEU A 624 -3.32 17.08 4.33
C LEU A 624 -2.05 16.25 4.17
N LEU A 625 -0.89 16.89 4.16
CA LEU A 625 0.39 16.27 3.79
C LEU A 625 1.25 15.85 4.99
N CYS A 626 1.01 16.38 6.19
CA CYS A 626 1.77 15.99 7.39
C CYS A 626 1.49 14.52 7.79
N ALA A 627 2.16 14.06 8.84
CA ALA A 627 1.95 12.73 9.39
C ALA A 627 0.46 12.39 9.53
N PRO A 628 0.04 11.19 9.14
CA PRO A 628 -1.35 10.76 9.25
C PRO A 628 -1.75 10.51 10.72
N CYS A 629 -3.00 10.10 10.96
CA CYS A 629 -3.46 9.72 12.30
C CYS A 629 -2.64 8.58 12.91
N PHE A 630 -2.62 8.48 14.24
CA PHE A 630 -1.86 7.45 14.96
C PHE A 630 -2.20 6.03 14.54
N ALA A 631 -3.44 5.76 14.14
CA ALA A 631 -3.83 4.48 13.58
C ALA A 631 -3.04 4.13 12.30
N ALA A 632 -2.88 5.10 11.40
CA ALA A 632 -2.11 4.93 10.18
C ALA A 632 -0.59 4.90 10.47
N ILE A 633 -0.10 5.67 11.45
CA ILE A 633 1.30 5.58 11.92
C ILE A 633 1.59 4.18 12.45
N GLY A 634 0.67 3.58 13.22
CA GLY A 634 0.78 2.20 13.69
C GLY A 634 0.81 1.18 12.54
N ALA A 635 0.06 1.42 11.45
CA ALA A 635 0.15 0.62 10.24
C ALA A 635 1.50 0.80 9.54
N ILE A 636 1.99 2.04 9.39
CA ILE A 636 3.31 2.35 8.83
C ILE A 636 4.41 1.62 9.62
N HIS A 637 4.37 1.67 10.94
CA HIS A 637 5.36 0.98 11.80
C HIS A 637 5.41 -0.52 11.52
N ARG A 638 4.26 -1.15 11.39
CA ARG A 638 4.18 -2.58 11.12
C ARG A 638 4.66 -2.96 9.72
N GLU A 639 4.26 -2.20 8.70
CA GLU A 639 4.62 -2.52 7.31
C GLU A 639 6.07 -2.13 6.97
N MET A 640 6.64 -1.16 7.67
CA MET A 640 8.08 -0.83 7.58
C MET A 640 8.97 -1.83 8.31
N GLY A 641 8.45 -2.59 9.28
CA GLY A 641 9.18 -3.59 10.06
C GLY A 641 10.34 -3.03 10.90
N SER A 642 10.49 -1.70 11.00
CA SER A 642 11.60 -1.04 11.70
C SER A 642 11.17 0.31 12.24
N ALA A 643 11.47 0.58 13.52
CA ALA A 643 11.25 1.89 14.14
C ALA A 643 12.02 3.01 13.42
N LYS A 644 13.24 2.75 12.96
CA LYS A 644 14.05 3.71 12.20
C LYS A 644 13.33 4.16 10.92
N TRP A 645 12.82 3.22 10.13
CA TRP A 645 12.10 3.54 8.89
C TRP A 645 10.76 4.23 9.16
N THR A 646 10.10 3.90 10.26
CA THR A 646 8.87 4.59 10.69
C THR A 646 9.14 6.07 10.97
N TRP A 647 10.17 6.40 11.75
CA TRP A 647 10.53 7.78 12.04
C TRP A 647 11.01 8.55 10.81
N ILE A 648 11.72 7.88 9.90
CA ILE A 648 12.11 8.47 8.60
C ILE A 648 10.85 8.81 7.78
N ALA A 649 9.87 7.92 7.73
CA ALA A 649 8.64 8.15 6.99
C ALA A 649 7.83 9.34 7.57
N ILE A 650 7.63 9.36 8.89
CA ILE A 650 6.92 10.44 9.59
C ILE A 650 7.67 11.77 9.43
N GLY A 651 8.98 11.78 9.66
CA GLY A 651 9.82 12.97 9.50
C GLY A 651 9.77 13.51 8.07
N TYR A 652 9.87 12.64 7.07
CA TYR A 652 9.73 13.02 5.67
C TYR A 652 8.39 13.69 5.38
N GLN A 653 7.28 13.09 5.83
CA GLN A 653 5.94 13.62 5.61
C GLN A 653 5.76 14.99 6.27
N CYS A 654 6.21 15.16 7.51
CA CYS A 654 6.13 16.45 8.21
C CYS A 654 6.98 17.53 7.55
N ILE A 655 8.22 17.21 7.17
CA ILE A 655 9.14 18.16 6.51
C ILE A 655 8.59 18.54 5.13
N PHE A 656 8.13 17.57 4.36
CA PHE A 656 7.55 17.83 3.05
C PHE A 656 6.30 18.70 3.14
N ALA A 657 5.39 18.40 4.07
CA ALA A 657 4.19 19.20 4.35
C ALA A 657 4.56 20.64 4.72
N TYR A 658 5.57 20.81 5.58
CA TYR A 658 6.05 22.13 6.01
C TYR A 658 6.58 22.95 4.83
N ILE A 659 7.42 22.35 3.98
CA ILE A 659 8.01 23.02 2.81
C ILE A 659 6.91 23.42 1.82
N VAL A 660 5.99 22.53 1.49
CA VAL A 660 4.89 22.81 0.53
C VAL A 660 3.99 23.91 1.07
N SER A 661 3.59 23.82 2.33
CA SER A 661 2.76 24.82 3.00
C SER A 661 3.44 26.19 3.06
N LEU A 662 4.75 26.22 3.36
CA LEU A 662 5.57 27.44 3.35
C LEU A 662 5.60 28.09 1.96
N ILE A 663 5.83 27.29 0.91
CA ILE A 663 5.83 27.77 -0.46
C ILE A 663 4.47 28.38 -0.83
N ILE A 664 3.38 27.71 -0.49
CA ILE A 664 2.03 28.20 -0.78
C ILE A 664 1.77 29.52 -0.06
N TYR A 665 2.11 29.62 1.21
CA TYR A 665 1.91 30.86 1.97
C TYR A 665 2.78 32.00 1.45
N GLN A 666 4.06 31.78 1.25
CA GLN A 666 5.00 32.82 0.83
C GLN A 666 4.72 33.29 -0.59
N LEU A 667 4.46 32.37 -1.53
CA LEU A 667 4.09 32.76 -2.90
C LEU A 667 2.70 33.41 -2.94
N GLY A 668 1.73 32.87 -2.20
CA GLY A 668 0.38 33.44 -2.15
C GLY A 668 0.38 34.86 -1.61
N THR A 669 1.12 35.15 -0.54
CA THR A 669 1.27 36.51 -0.01
C THR A 669 2.04 37.42 -0.95
N TRP A 670 3.07 36.93 -1.61
CA TRP A 670 3.81 37.72 -2.60
C TRP A 670 2.93 38.10 -3.80
N PHE A 671 2.11 37.21 -4.32
CA PHE A 671 1.16 37.50 -5.40
C PHE A 671 0.05 38.47 -4.97
N ALA A 672 -0.38 38.42 -3.70
CA ALA A 672 -1.46 39.26 -3.19
C ALA A 672 -0.99 40.67 -2.77
N THR A 673 0.23 40.76 -2.24
CA THR A 673 0.72 42.03 -1.59
C THR A 673 2.02 42.57 -2.19
N GLY A 674 2.67 41.83 -3.08
CA GLY A 674 4.00 42.20 -3.65
C GLY A 674 5.18 42.04 -2.68
N VAL A 675 4.94 41.58 -1.46
CA VAL A 675 5.96 41.39 -0.41
C VAL A 675 5.91 39.96 0.10
N PHE A 676 7.06 39.31 0.28
CA PHE A 676 7.11 38.03 0.98
C PHE A 676 6.63 38.21 2.41
N GLY A 677 5.78 37.28 2.86
CA GLY A 677 5.15 37.36 4.18
C GLY A 677 6.17 37.44 5.30
N HIS A 678 6.50 38.65 5.73
CA HIS A 678 7.25 38.93 6.96
C HIS A 678 6.25 38.96 8.09
N HIS A 679 6.41 38.09 9.04
CA HIS A 679 5.60 38.02 10.26
C HIS A 679 5.88 39.25 11.12
N ARG A 680 5.24 40.38 10.84
CA ARG A 680 4.95 41.37 11.86
C ARG A 680 3.63 40.94 12.50
N GLY A 681 3.73 40.41 13.73
CA GLY A 681 2.55 40.10 14.55
C GLY A 681 1.64 41.33 14.65
N ASN A 682 0.62 41.37 13.82
CA ASN A 682 -0.52 42.18 14.05
C ASN A 682 -1.41 41.45 15.07
N HIS A 683 -1.04 41.52 16.33
CA HIS A 683 -2.04 41.45 17.38
C HIS A 683 -2.82 42.75 17.33
N PRO A 684 -4.14 42.75 17.08
CA PRO A 684 -4.98 43.90 17.35
C PRO A 684 -5.18 43.99 18.87
N GLY A 685 -4.17 44.42 19.62
CA GLY A 685 -4.19 44.41 21.07
C GLY A 685 -2.99 45.06 21.78
N CYS A 686 -2.01 45.58 21.02
CA CYS A 686 -0.92 46.35 21.61
C CYS A 686 -0.86 47.77 21.01
N CYS A 687 -1.72 48.67 21.51
CA CYS A 687 -1.40 50.08 21.44
C CYS A 687 -0.27 50.40 22.46
N PRO A 688 0.81 51.07 22.07
CA PRO A 688 1.81 51.55 23.03
C PRO A 688 1.23 52.69 23.82
N GLY A 689 1.42 52.64 25.11
CA GLY A 689 1.02 53.43 26.20
C GLY A 689 0.68 54.91 26.01
N LEU A 690 -0.40 55.33 26.64
CA LEU A 690 -0.61 56.65 27.18
C LEU A 690 -0.93 56.50 28.67
N PRO A 691 -0.55 57.47 29.51
CA PRO A 691 -0.40 57.27 30.96
C PRO A 691 -1.70 57.30 31.71
N ALA A 692 -1.66 56.65 32.87
CA ALA A 692 -2.72 56.53 33.85
C ALA A 692 -3.40 57.83 34.20
N GLY A 693 -4.71 57.91 33.97
CA GLY A 693 -5.63 58.90 34.57
C GLY A 693 -6.67 58.17 35.38
N SER A 694 -6.62 58.36 36.68
CA SER A 694 -7.55 57.86 37.66
C SER A 694 -8.94 58.43 37.47
N SER A 695 -9.98 57.57 37.39
CA SER A 695 -11.27 57.94 37.95
C SER A 695 -12.11 56.70 38.28
N LYS A 696 -12.51 56.62 39.53
CA LYS A 696 -13.51 55.74 40.09
C LYS A 696 -14.89 56.02 39.45
N SER A 697 -15.66 55.00 39.09
CA SER A 697 -17.04 54.86 39.56
C SER A 697 -17.81 53.79 38.79
N GLY A 698 -18.50 52.92 39.52
CA GLY A 698 -19.91 52.63 39.29
C GLY A 698 -20.20 51.40 38.41
N ARG A 699 -20.34 50.25 39.04
CA ARG A 699 -21.21 49.15 38.51
C ARG A 699 -22.67 49.59 38.48
N PRO A 700 -23.45 49.08 37.51
CA PRO A 700 -24.65 48.39 37.96
C PRO A 700 -24.74 46.97 37.37
N ARG A 701 -25.11 46.05 38.24
CA ARG A 701 -25.69 44.72 37.95
C ARG A 701 -26.91 44.89 37.08
N GLN A 702 -27.02 44.17 35.98
CA GLN A 702 -28.31 43.87 35.36
C GLN A 702 -28.68 42.41 35.62
N GLU A 703 -29.76 42.26 36.39
CA GLU A 703 -30.51 41.02 36.59
C GLU A 703 -31.16 40.59 35.27
N ILE A 704 -30.90 39.36 34.85
CA ILE A 704 -31.65 38.72 33.77
C ILE A 704 -32.90 38.09 34.38
N LYS A 705 -34.05 38.72 34.11
CA LYS A 705 -35.38 38.17 34.37
C LYS A 705 -35.71 37.05 33.41
N ILE A 706 -35.85 35.86 33.96
CA ILE A 706 -36.50 34.72 33.33
C ILE A 706 -37.98 35.04 33.11
N ARG A 707 -38.42 35.11 31.87
CA ARG A 707 -39.83 35.14 31.51
C ARG A 707 -40.26 33.79 30.96
N LYS A 708 -40.90 33.00 31.82
CA LYS A 708 -41.79 31.90 31.38
C LYS A 708 -42.99 32.54 30.69
N SER A 709 -43.32 32.10 29.47
CA SER A 709 -44.69 32.17 28.98
C SER A 709 -44.99 30.92 28.16
N CYS A 710 -45.86 30.14 28.77
CA CYS A 710 -46.69 29.12 28.16
C CYS A 710 -47.53 29.67 27.01
N GLY A 711 -47.78 28.83 25.99
CA GLY A 711 -49.13 28.80 25.43
C GLY A 711 -49.22 28.90 23.93
N ILE A 712 -49.80 27.84 23.40
CA ILE A 712 -50.77 27.78 22.30
C ILE A 712 -50.26 27.46 20.90
N ILE A 713 -50.52 26.21 20.55
CA ILE A 713 -50.68 25.65 19.20
C ILE A 713 -51.95 26.25 18.58
N PRO A 714 -51.98 26.54 17.29
CA PRO A 714 -53.10 26.13 16.45
C PRO A 714 -52.68 25.50 15.08
N PRO A 715 -53.66 24.93 14.33
CA PRO A 715 -53.49 23.70 13.60
C PRO A 715 -53.25 23.88 12.11
N PHE A 716 -52.96 22.73 11.49
CA PHE A 716 -52.99 22.41 10.06
C PHE A 716 -53.97 23.19 9.20
N GLU A 717 -53.50 23.68 8.06
CA GLU A 717 -54.33 23.80 6.86
C GLU A 717 -53.54 23.42 5.63
N GLN A 718 -54.13 22.51 4.85
CA GLN A 718 -53.77 22.04 3.53
C GLN A 718 -54.01 23.11 2.47
N VAL A 719 -53.18 23.22 1.48
CA VAL A 719 -53.47 23.58 0.07
C VAL A 719 -52.19 23.22 -0.68
N GLY A 720 -52.10 22.32 -1.67
CA GLY A 720 -52.95 22.17 -2.83
C GLY A 720 -52.16 22.60 -4.05
N CYS A 721 -51.74 21.63 -4.85
CA CYS A 721 -51.32 21.57 -6.27
C CYS A 721 -51.19 22.90 -7.03
N ARG A 722 -50.00 23.13 -7.61
CA ARG A 722 -49.79 23.19 -9.08
C ARG A 722 -48.33 22.97 -9.40
#